data_4a214fe7198f6df24aae78c0dd17c65d
#
_entry.id   4a214fe7198f6df24aae78c0dd17c65d
#
_cell.length_a   1.000
_cell.length_b   1.000
_cell.length_c   1.000
_cell.angle_alpha   90.00
_cell.angle_beta   90.00
_cell.angle_gamma   90.00
#
_symmetry.space_group_name_H-M   'P 1'
#
loop_
_entity.id
_entity.type
_entity.pdbx_description
1 polymer ?
#
loop_
_entity_poly.entity_id
_entity_poly.type
_entity_poly.pdbx_seq_one_letter_code
_entity_poly.pdbx_strand_id
1 'polypeptide(L)'
;MNAKLKAPRTNLRLTLVSACALSAFSFASAQLAREPVPTPAQLARYDANKNGRLDADEVATLRADETRAARAATPVSAPATQPPATSSDVVQLSPFEVTEDNKGYYATSTMSGTRLNTKLEDLASSISVVTKAQMQDFAMLDINDIFNYESNTEGTGNYTAYEVDRNGVVSDQIQNNPQGANRIRGIGAANMSLNGFATSGRVPVDPSNIDAVEISRGPNSSIFGLGEGSGTVNLVAATANFSRESTTADFRIDDVGGWRTSLDLNRPIVRGKLGARVSAVYQHDEYRQKPSGFESRRFNAMLRFQPFRNTTLRASYSSYHGVGTRASAVTPRDAISYWKTLGSPAWDPIANAVTVNGVRTVMTGATNPTGLGGQNFINPILYVDNGIQLWQIGRMPAATATNGPNNTAGIPRMLESLAEPVRTGRPLFSTLAGVSSKSVYDYSSINLAAPNTIKDQVETTTVEFDQYALNTDRNKLAFQFAWQREDADRINRNVIGQASATGASYYLYVDPNTKLLDGRPNPYFGRPYVGVGQPVTEEQPTVRDSYRGQGAYILDFTNSGKWTKWIGRHQVLGYYEERKTKRFRYRFRDAMLNDNPIYAPAGQPKGNQSGTASPNATRGYYHFYVGDNQGANVDHAPSGLSFGNYAFNWFNPRTNAWVADQATLGRSGINEGTAGGNGVLNLIKTRGWMLQSNLLGERVIATYGERNDENRNKSQRGSQLEANAWEFDYEAMDGWVGDWALRSGETLTKGIVVKPLRNW
;
A
#
# COMPACT_ATOMS: atom_id res chain seq x y z
N MET A 1 21.37 -17.47 13.38
CA MET A 1 21.09 -17.23 14.81
C MET A 1 20.13 -16.07 14.90
N ASN A 2 18.83 -16.38 15.05
CA ASN A 2 17.77 -15.39 15.15
C ASN A 2 17.60 -15.01 16.62
N ALA A 3 18.09 -13.91 17.03
CA ALA A 3 17.78 -13.47 18.39
C ALA A 3 17.72 -11.95 18.50
N LYS A 4 16.61 -11.50 19.03
CA LYS A 4 16.45 -10.34 19.90
C LYS A 4 16.09 -8.96 19.31
N LEU A 5 15.23 -8.91 18.32
CA LEU A 5 14.24 -7.82 18.30
C LEU A 5 12.81 -8.36 18.22
N LYS A 6 12.62 -9.64 18.42
CA LYS A 6 11.29 -10.27 18.58
C LYS A 6 11.11 -10.66 20.03
N ALA A 7 10.25 -9.95 20.75
CA ALA A 7 9.55 -10.54 21.88
C ALA A 7 8.91 -11.86 21.40
N PRO A 8 8.87 -12.92 22.20
CA PRO A 8 8.34 -14.20 21.75
C PRO A 8 6.85 -14.03 21.41
N ARG A 9 6.57 -14.00 20.11
CA ARG A 9 5.19 -14.07 19.61
C ARG A 9 4.75 -15.51 19.79
N THR A 10 4.05 -15.79 20.86
CA THR A 10 3.43 -17.10 21.10
C THR A 10 2.44 -17.38 20.00
N ASN A 11 2.71 -18.45 19.22
CA ASN A 11 1.84 -19.02 18.17
C ASN A 11 0.45 -19.50 18.67
N LEU A 12 0.09 -19.16 19.90
CA LEU A 12 -1.19 -19.53 20.51
C LEU A 12 -2.40 -18.77 19.95
N ARG A 13 -2.16 -17.66 19.20
CA ARG A 13 -3.24 -16.79 18.70
C ARG A 13 -3.84 -17.20 17.36
N LEU A 14 -3.11 -17.97 16.54
CA LEU A 14 -3.61 -18.42 15.23
C LEU A 14 -4.53 -19.63 15.30
N THR A 15 -4.36 -20.50 16.29
CA THR A 15 -5.17 -21.71 16.46
C THR A 15 -6.59 -21.44 16.97
N LEU A 16 -6.81 -20.37 17.75
CA LEU A 16 -8.16 -20.04 18.23
C LEU A 16 -9.03 -19.38 17.15
N VAL A 17 -8.44 -18.60 16.25
CA VAL A 17 -9.19 -17.94 15.16
C VAL A 17 -9.58 -18.96 14.07
N SER A 18 -8.71 -19.92 13.78
CA SER A 18 -9.03 -21.00 12.83
C SER A 18 -10.11 -21.96 13.36
N ALA A 19 -10.13 -22.22 14.67
CA ALA A 19 -11.14 -23.09 15.28
C ALA A 19 -12.54 -22.46 15.33
N CYS A 20 -12.64 -21.13 15.55
CA CYS A 20 -13.93 -20.43 15.51
C CYS A 20 -14.48 -20.24 14.09
N ALA A 21 -13.62 -20.12 13.07
CA ALA A 21 -14.07 -20.01 11.68
C ALA A 21 -14.51 -21.37 11.10
N LEU A 22 -13.87 -22.47 11.49
CA LEU A 22 -14.25 -23.82 11.02
C LEU A 22 -15.51 -24.36 11.71
N SER A 23 -15.81 -23.99 12.95
CA SER A 23 -17.03 -24.44 13.64
C SER A 23 -18.29 -23.71 13.15
N ALA A 24 -18.19 -22.57 12.48
CA ALA A 24 -19.34 -21.86 11.89
C ALA A 24 -19.74 -22.39 10.50
N PHE A 25 -18.90 -23.19 9.84
CA PHE A 25 -19.18 -23.73 8.49
C PHE A 25 -19.78 -25.13 8.45
N SER A 26 -20.03 -25.78 9.60
CA SER A 26 -20.53 -27.15 9.64
C SER A 26 -22.06 -27.30 9.63
N PHE A 27 -22.84 -26.24 9.50
CA PHE A 27 -24.31 -26.31 9.44
C PHE A 27 -24.92 -25.47 8.32
N ALA A 28 -24.65 -25.84 7.08
CA ALA A 28 -25.52 -25.49 5.97
C ALA A 28 -25.46 -26.60 4.91
N SER A 29 -25.97 -27.76 5.24
CA SER A 29 -26.48 -28.66 4.21
C SER A 29 -27.75 -28.03 3.66
N ALA A 30 -27.65 -27.36 2.53
CA ALA A 30 -28.79 -26.89 1.79
C ALA A 30 -29.63 -28.08 1.38
N GLN A 31 -30.69 -28.36 2.11
CA GLN A 31 -31.81 -29.11 1.57
C GLN A 31 -32.34 -28.29 0.39
N LEU A 32 -32.17 -28.81 -0.81
CA LEU A 32 -32.93 -28.40 -1.98
C LEU A 32 -34.42 -28.45 -1.59
N ALA A 33 -35.00 -27.28 -1.32
CA ALA A 33 -36.43 -27.13 -1.12
C ALA A 33 -37.11 -27.62 -2.42
N ARG A 34 -37.85 -28.73 -2.33
CA ARG A 34 -38.79 -29.10 -3.39
C ARG A 34 -39.69 -27.91 -3.64
N GLU A 35 -39.79 -27.47 -4.88
CA GLU A 35 -40.75 -26.45 -5.29
C GLU A 35 -42.16 -26.88 -4.83
N PRO A 36 -42.92 -26.02 -4.17
CA PRO A 36 -44.28 -26.36 -3.74
C PRO A 36 -45.13 -26.65 -4.97
N VAL A 37 -45.83 -27.76 -4.94
CA VAL A 37 -46.77 -28.14 -6.00
C VAL A 37 -47.87 -27.06 -6.09
N PRO A 38 -48.15 -26.49 -7.28
CA PRO A 38 -49.15 -25.43 -7.44
C PRO A 38 -50.53 -25.90 -6.97
N THR A 39 -51.23 -25.05 -6.28
CA THR A 39 -52.63 -25.32 -5.85
C THR A 39 -53.59 -25.31 -7.04
N PRO A 40 -54.74 -26.03 -6.97
CA PRO A 40 -55.74 -26.02 -8.04
C PRO A 40 -56.20 -24.61 -8.41
N ALA A 41 -56.25 -23.69 -7.43
CA ALA A 41 -56.64 -22.29 -7.66
C ALA A 41 -55.56 -21.52 -8.40
N GLN A 42 -54.26 -21.80 -8.16
CA GLN A 42 -53.15 -21.22 -8.88
C GLN A 42 -53.06 -21.75 -10.32
N LEU A 43 -53.29 -23.05 -10.54
CA LEU A 43 -53.38 -23.63 -11.88
C LEU A 43 -54.54 -23.02 -12.67
N ALA A 44 -55.76 -22.92 -12.08
CA ALA A 44 -56.91 -22.34 -12.75
C ALA A 44 -56.72 -20.88 -13.18
N ARG A 45 -55.82 -20.14 -12.51
CA ARG A 45 -55.59 -18.71 -12.75
C ARG A 45 -54.38 -18.42 -13.63
N TYR A 46 -53.33 -19.21 -13.53
CA TYR A 46 -52.02 -18.89 -14.15
C TYR A 46 -51.56 -19.91 -15.20
N ASP A 47 -52.17 -21.11 -15.29
CA ASP A 47 -51.93 -22.07 -16.37
C ASP A 47 -52.62 -21.63 -17.66
N ALA A 48 -51.94 -20.77 -18.43
CA ALA A 48 -52.50 -20.15 -19.63
C ALA A 48 -52.63 -21.16 -20.80
N ASN A 49 -51.72 -22.12 -20.85
CA ASN A 49 -51.70 -23.13 -21.91
C ASN A 49 -52.46 -24.41 -21.55
N LYS A 50 -53.03 -24.48 -20.35
CA LYS A 50 -53.88 -25.59 -19.82
C LYS A 50 -53.19 -26.96 -19.83
N ASN A 51 -51.89 -26.99 -19.60
CA ASN A 51 -51.11 -28.23 -19.60
C ASN A 51 -51.09 -28.92 -18.23
N GLY A 52 -51.75 -28.34 -17.20
CA GLY A 52 -51.86 -28.88 -15.86
C GLY A 52 -50.64 -28.63 -14.95
N ARG A 53 -49.72 -27.79 -15.34
CA ARG A 53 -48.56 -27.35 -14.57
C ARG A 53 -48.24 -25.88 -14.88
N LEU A 54 -47.54 -25.19 -13.99
CA LEU A 54 -47.09 -23.83 -14.28
C LEU A 54 -45.67 -23.90 -14.88
N ASP A 55 -45.51 -23.41 -16.09
CA ASP A 55 -44.25 -23.24 -16.78
C ASP A 55 -43.48 -22.01 -16.25
N ALA A 56 -42.18 -21.82 -16.62
CA ALA A 56 -41.30 -20.81 -16.02
C ALA A 56 -41.84 -19.37 -16.13
N ASP A 57 -42.48 -19.01 -17.21
CA ASP A 57 -43.12 -17.72 -17.47
C ASP A 57 -44.44 -17.53 -16.69
N GLU A 58 -45.18 -18.60 -16.48
CA GLU A 58 -46.41 -18.61 -15.68
C GLU A 58 -46.09 -18.52 -14.19
N VAL A 59 -45.03 -19.21 -13.72
CA VAL A 59 -44.48 -19.07 -12.36
C VAL A 59 -43.97 -17.64 -12.14
N ALA A 60 -43.34 -17.02 -13.13
CA ALA A 60 -42.86 -15.63 -13.03
C ALA A 60 -44.07 -14.65 -12.85
N THR A 61 -45.18 -14.91 -13.57
CA THR A 61 -46.40 -14.12 -13.47
C THR A 61 -47.07 -14.30 -12.10
N LEU A 62 -47.14 -15.52 -11.59
CA LEU A 62 -47.66 -15.83 -10.25
C LEU A 62 -46.84 -15.09 -9.17
N ARG A 63 -45.51 -15.15 -9.22
CA ARG A 63 -44.61 -14.48 -8.27
C ARG A 63 -44.73 -12.95 -8.34
N ALA A 64 -44.92 -12.40 -9.54
CA ALA A 64 -45.13 -10.96 -9.72
C ALA A 64 -46.46 -10.48 -9.08
N ASP A 65 -47.51 -11.26 -9.23
CA ASP A 65 -48.82 -10.94 -8.62
C ASP A 65 -48.84 -11.14 -7.10
N GLU A 66 -48.15 -12.18 -6.59
CA GLU A 66 -47.97 -12.38 -5.14
C GLU A 66 -47.14 -11.23 -4.53
N THR A 67 -46.11 -10.77 -5.21
CA THR A 67 -45.28 -9.62 -4.77
C THR A 67 -46.11 -8.31 -4.79
N ARG A 68 -46.97 -8.16 -5.79
CA ARG A 68 -47.91 -6.99 -5.88
C ARG A 68 -48.97 -7.05 -4.80
N ALA A 69 -49.55 -8.22 -4.53
CA ALA A 69 -50.51 -8.44 -3.45
C ALA A 69 -49.91 -8.21 -2.07
N ALA A 70 -48.67 -8.68 -1.84
CA ALA A 70 -47.93 -8.43 -0.61
C ALA A 70 -47.63 -6.94 -0.40
N ARG A 71 -47.32 -6.18 -1.48
CA ARG A 71 -47.17 -4.72 -1.42
C ARG A 71 -48.49 -3.98 -1.17
N ALA A 72 -49.63 -4.51 -1.68
CA ALA A 72 -50.93 -3.92 -1.47
C ALA A 72 -51.52 -4.25 -0.08
N ALA A 73 -51.07 -5.34 0.52
CA ALA A 73 -51.48 -5.79 1.85
C ALA A 73 -50.68 -5.17 3.00
N THR A 74 -49.62 -4.40 2.71
CA THR A 74 -48.91 -3.62 3.73
C THR A 74 -49.73 -2.35 3.97
N PRO A 75 -50.45 -2.19 5.10
CA PRO A 75 -51.05 -0.91 5.42
C PRO A 75 -49.93 0.10 5.56
N VAL A 76 -50.02 1.21 4.85
CA VAL A 76 -49.24 2.41 5.13
C VAL A 76 -49.60 2.80 6.56
N SER A 77 -48.86 2.31 7.51
CA SER A 77 -48.91 2.81 8.88
C SER A 77 -48.56 4.29 8.80
N ALA A 78 -49.54 5.13 9.10
CA ALA A 78 -49.29 6.50 9.49
C ALA A 78 -48.15 6.48 10.52
N PRO A 79 -47.22 7.44 10.52
CA PRO A 79 -46.13 7.47 11.47
C PRO A 79 -46.73 7.33 12.87
N ALA A 80 -46.51 6.18 13.50
CA ALA A 80 -46.87 5.97 14.89
C ALA A 80 -46.14 7.07 15.68
N THR A 81 -46.93 7.96 16.27
CA THR A 81 -46.46 8.86 17.31
C THR A 81 -45.80 7.97 18.35
N GLN A 82 -44.48 7.87 18.32
CA GLN A 82 -43.73 7.21 19.42
C GLN A 82 -44.16 7.89 20.71
N PRO A 83 -44.54 7.13 21.76
CA PRO A 83 -44.67 7.71 23.08
C PRO A 83 -43.39 8.48 23.40
N PRO A 84 -43.47 9.65 24.03
CA PRO A 84 -42.26 10.39 24.39
C PRO A 84 -41.35 9.45 25.18
N ALA A 85 -40.17 9.20 24.64
CA ALA A 85 -39.14 8.40 25.32
C ALA A 85 -38.97 9.00 26.71
N THR A 86 -39.21 8.20 27.73
CA THR A 86 -38.92 8.55 29.10
C THR A 86 -37.46 8.98 29.18
N SER A 87 -37.19 10.15 29.69
CA SER A 87 -35.93 10.89 29.71
C SER A 87 -34.74 10.18 30.36
N SER A 88 -34.80 8.88 30.63
CA SER A 88 -33.77 8.07 31.29
C SER A 88 -32.83 7.30 30.35
N ASP A 89 -33.05 7.24 29.04
CA ASP A 89 -32.28 6.42 28.11
C ASP A 89 -31.53 7.21 27.00
N VAL A 90 -31.38 8.53 27.15
CA VAL A 90 -30.55 9.29 26.20
C VAL A 90 -29.08 9.00 26.52
N VAL A 91 -28.47 8.14 25.75
CA VAL A 91 -27.02 7.91 25.78
C VAL A 91 -26.34 9.22 25.40
N GLN A 92 -25.72 9.85 26.38
CA GLN A 92 -25.01 11.10 26.14
C GLN A 92 -23.62 10.80 25.59
N LEU A 93 -23.38 11.27 24.38
CA LEU A 93 -22.15 11.02 23.65
C LEU A 93 -21.04 12.00 24.06
N SER A 94 -19.80 11.52 24.06
CA SER A 94 -18.62 12.34 24.25
C SER A 94 -18.53 13.43 23.19
N PRO A 95 -18.11 14.68 23.50
CA PRO A 95 -17.84 15.70 22.48
C PRO A 95 -16.67 15.33 21.59
N PHE A 96 -15.93 14.28 21.93
CA PHE A 96 -14.78 13.74 21.18
C PHE A 96 -15.15 12.50 20.36
N GLU A 97 -16.43 12.23 20.12
CA GLU A 97 -16.93 11.12 19.33
C GLU A 97 -17.97 11.59 18.31
N VAL A 98 -17.83 11.19 17.05
CA VAL A 98 -18.87 11.30 16.04
C VAL A 98 -19.65 10.00 16.03
N THR A 99 -20.96 10.08 16.25
CA THR A 99 -21.83 8.92 16.18
C THR A 99 -22.53 8.82 14.85
N GLU A 100 -22.97 7.60 14.55
CA GLU A 100 -23.75 7.24 13.36
C GLU A 100 -25.17 7.88 13.31
N ASP A 101 -25.30 9.19 13.40
CA ASP A 101 -26.51 9.88 12.95
C ASP A 101 -26.54 10.01 11.40
N ASN A 102 -25.66 9.25 10.74
CA ASN A 102 -25.53 9.23 9.29
C ASN A 102 -26.70 8.46 8.69
N LYS A 103 -27.60 9.17 8.04
CA LYS A 103 -28.69 8.57 7.25
C LYS A 103 -28.24 8.39 5.81
N GLY A 104 -27.84 7.16 5.46
CA GLY A 104 -27.33 6.86 4.12
C GLY A 104 -25.98 7.54 3.85
N TYR A 105 -25.87 8.35 2.82
CA TYR A 105 -24.64 9.01 2.39
C TYR A 105 -24.41 10.38 3.04
N TYR A 106 -25.37 10.88 3.81
CA TYR A 106 -25.28 12.20 4.42
C TYR A 106 -24.70 12.12 5.84
N ALA A 107 -23.58 12.81 6.06
CA ALA A 107 -23.00 13.04 7.38
C ALA A 107 -23.29 14.46 7.85
N THR A 108 -23.72 14.62 9.09
CA THR A 108 -24.06 15.92 9.67
C THR A 108 -22.90 16.61 10.35
N SER A 109 -21.91 15.84 10.81
CA SER A 109 -20.83 16.35 11.65
C SER A 109 -19.50 15.63 11.40
N THR A 110 -18.40 16.23 11.86
CA THR A 110 -17.04 15.75 11.70
C THR A 110 -16.17 16.15 12.88
N MET A 111 -15.14 15.37 13.15
CA MET A 111 -14.04 15.73 14.08
C MET A 111 -12.92 16.52 13.38
N SER A 112 -12.84 16.45 12.06
CA SER A 112 -11.72 17.01 11.29
C SER A 112 -11.72 18.53 11.19
N GLY A 113 -12.78 19.21 11.66
CA GLY A 113 -12.86 20.67 11.66
C GLY A 113 -12.32 21.33 12.91
N THR A 114 -12.52 20.72 14.09
CA THR A 114 -12.22 21.35 15.39
C THR A 114 -11.68 20.38 16.44
N ARG A 115 -11.47 19.11 16.12
CA ARG A 115 -11.25 17.99 17.07
C ARG A 115 -12.42 17.74 18.03
N LEU A 116 -13.52 18.46 17.86
CA LEU A 116 -14.80 18.25 18.56
C LEU A 116 -15.85 17.85 17.54
N ASN A 117 -16.85 17.13 17.97
CA ASN A 117 -18.02 16.83 17.14
C ASN A 117 -18.71 18.14 16.73
N THR A 118 -18.43 18.61 15.52
CA THR A 118 -18.90 19.88 14.96
C THR A 118 -19.67 19.65 13.70
N LYS A 119 -20.79 20.36 13.52
CA LYS A 119 -21.60 20.29 12.31
C LYS A 119 -20.77 20.75 11.10
N LEU A 120 -20.85 20.00 10.00
CA LEU A 120 -20.17 20.37 8.74
C LEU A 120 -20.55 21.75 8.25
N GLU A 121 -21.82 22.13 8.40
CA GLU A 121 -22.34 23.45 8.01
C GLU A 121 -21.78 24.62 8.83
N ASP A 122 -21.14 24.36 9.97
CA ASP A 122 -20.52 25.35 10.86
C ASP A 122 -19.03 25.52 10.64
N LEU A 123 -18.47 24.84 9.63
CA LEU A 123 -17.04 24.87 9.33
C LEU A 123 -16.71 25.67 8.08
N ALA A 124 -15.73 26.56 8.17
CA ALA A 124 -15.20 27.33 7.04
C ALA A 124 -14.07 26.56 6.31
N SER A 125 -14.17 25.23 6.24
CA SER A 125 -13.16 24.34 5.64
C SER A 125 -13.82 23.44 4.61
N SER A 126 -13.06 23.08 3.54
CA SER A 126 -13.51 22.11 2.56
C SER A 126 -13.31 20.69 3.10
N ILE A 127 -14.33 20.16 3.76
CA ILE A 127 -14.35 18.80 4.31
C ILE A 127 -15.51 18.03 3.70
N SER A 128 -15.24 16.84 3.19
CA SER A 128 -16.28 15.86 2.84
C SER A 128 -16.16 14.63 3.74
N VAL A 129 -17.28 13.95 3.91
CA VAL A 129 -17.37 12.75 4.72
C VAL A 129 -18.01 11.64 3.89
N VAL A 130 -17.25 10.58 3.63
CA VAL A 130 -17.73 9.36 2.97
C VAL A 130 -18.17 8.40 4.06
N THR A 131 -19.46 8.05 4.08
CA THR A 131 -20.05 7.20 5.12
C THR A 131 -19.79 5.72 4.85
N LYS A 132 -19.93 4.89 5.88
CA LYS A 132 -19.88 3.42 5.75
C LYS A 132 -20.91 2.90 4.73
N ALA A 133 -22.15 3.43 4.74
CA ALA A 133 -23.19 3.06 3.78
C ALA A 133 -22.75 3.34 2.34
N GLN A 134 -22.18 4.51 2.09
CA GLN A 134 -21.65 4.86 0.77
C GLN A 134 -20.49 3.94 0.36
N MET A 135 -19.55 3.66 1.27
CA MET A 135 -18.45 2.72 0.99
C MET A 135 -18.95 1.33 0.63
N GLN A 136 -20.00 0.84 1.31
CA GLN A 136 -20.59 -0.47 1.05
C GLN A 136 -21.32 -0.52 -0.30
N ASP A 137 -22.16 0.47 -0.59
CA ASP A 137 -22.98 0.52 -1.82
C ASP A 137 -22.10 0.72 -3.08
N PHE A 138 -20.99 1.43 -2.97
CA PHE A 138 -20.02 1.64 -4.06
C PHE A 138 -18.89 0.62 -4.05
N ALA A 139 -18.92 -0.35 -3.14
CA ALA A 139 -17.87 -1.37 -2.97
C ALA A 139 -16.45 -0.79 -2.82
N MET A 140 -16.31 0.33 -2.12
CA MET A 140 -15.03 1.00 -1.87
C MET A 140 -14.24 0.23 -0.80
N LEU A 141 -13.05 -0.27 -1.13
CA LEU A 141 -12.20 -1.09 -0.27
C LEU A 141 -10.80 -0.53 -0.06
N ASP A 142 -10.51 0.62 -0.66
CA ASP A 142 -9.30 1.38 -0.36
C ASP A 142 -9.51 2.89 -0.58
N ILE A 143 -8.48 3.68 -0.25
CA ILE A 143 -8.56 5.13 -0.39
C ILE A 143 -8.64 5.57 -1.87
N ASN A 144 -8.08 4.79 -2.79
CA ASN A 144 -8.09 5.09 -4.21
C ASN A 144 -9.49 4.91 -4.80
N ASP A 145 -10.27 3.93 -4.32
CA ASP A 145 -11.67 3.76 -4.70
C ASP A 145 -12.47 5.00 -4.30
N ILE A 146 -12.26 5.50 -3.07
CA ILE A 146 -12.92 6.71 -2.57
C ILE A 146 -12.53 7.93 -3.41
N PHE A 147 -11.25 8.07 -3.75
CA PHE A 147 -10.74 9.21 -4.50
C PHE A 147 -11.22 9.29 -5.95
N ASN A 148 -11.74 8.19 -6.51
CA ASN A 148 -12.36 8.18 -7.83
C ASN A 148 -13.71 8.94 -7.85
N TYR A 149 -14.38 9.11 -6.70
CA TYR A 149 -15.67 9.75 -6.57
C TYR A 149 -15.63 11.12 -5.88
N GLU A 150 -14.52 11.44 -5.22
CA GLU A 150 -14.40 12.70 -4.49
C GLU A 150 -13.77 13.80 -5.35
N SER A 151 -14.27 15.03 -5.22
CA SER A 151 -13.72 16.17 -5.94
C SER A 151 -12.31 16.56 -5.46
N ASN A 152 -11.46 17.07 -6.36
CA ASN A 152 -10.07 17.47 -6.08
C ASN A 152 -9.19 16.34 -5.53
N THR A 153 -9.51 15.08 -5.84
CA THR A 153 -8.71 13.91 -5.51
C THR A 153 -8.48 13.07 -6.76
N GLU A 154 -7.38 12.34 -6.78
CA GLU A 154 -6.98 11.47 -7.87
C GLU A 154 -6.50 10.14 -7.28
N GLY A 155 -7.24 9.07 -7.53
CA GLY A 155 -6.89 7.69 -7.20
C GLY A 155 -6.20 6.98 -8.38
N THR A 156 -5.84 5.72 -8.18
CA THR A 156 -5.17 4.91 -9.21
C THR A 156 -6.04 4.63 -10.44
N GLY A 157 -7.37 4.83 -10.35
CA GLY A 157 -8.29 4.67 -11.48
C GLY A 157 -8.19 5.80 -12.52
N ASN A 158 -7.79 6.99 -12.12
CA ASN A 158 -7.68 8.19 -12.96
C ASN A 158 -6.32 8.88 -12.90
N TYR A 159 -5.38 8.33 -12.15
CA TYR A 159 -4.02 8.82 -12.04
C TYR A 159 -3.03 7.67 -11.86
N THR A 160 -2.04 7.60 -12.72
CA THR A 160 -0.94 6.65 -12.59
C THR A 160 0.22 7.30 -11.86
N ALA A 161 0.46 6.89 -10.61
CA ALA A 161 1.53 7.41 -9.80
C ALA A 161 2.87 6.79 -10.18
N TYR A 162 3.57 7.43 -11.08
CA TYR A 162 4.96 7.11 -11.37
C TYR A 162 5.83 8.35 -11.25
N GLU A 163 7.05 8.14 -10.83
CA GLU A 163 8.08 9.16 -10.76
C GLU A 163 9.07 8.95 -11.89
N VAL A 164 9.48 10.03 -12.52
CA VAL A 164 10.53 10.02 -13.54
C VAL A 164 11.70 10.83 -13.00
N ASP A 165 12.85 10.16 -12.80
CA ASP A 165 14.04 10.85 -12.37
C ASP A 165 14.67 11.69 -13.50
N ARG A 166 15.72 12.48 -13.17
CA ARG A 166 16.45 13.31 -14.13
C ARG A 166 17.09 12.53 -15.29
N ASN A 167 17.24 11.21 -15.15
CA ASN A 167 17.79 10.32 -16.17
C ASN A 167 16.70 9.64 -17.00
N GLY A 168 15.42 9.96 -16.75
CA GLY A 168 14.27 9.38 -17.41
C GLY A 168 13.92 7.99 -16.90
N VAL A 169 14.42 7.58 -15.73
CA VAL A 169 14.04 6.30 -15.11
C VAL A 169 12.68 6.44 -14.44
N VAL A 170 11.79 5.51 -14.72
CA VAL A 170 10.43 5.49 -14.20
C VAL A 170 10.34 4.53 -13.03
N SER A 171 9.73 4.98 -11.94
CA SER A 171 9.43 4.19 -10.75
C SER A 171 7.92 4.10 -10.57
N ASP A 172 7.39 2.88 -10.44
CA ASP A 172 5.97 2.63 -10.28
C ASP A 172 5.56 2.65 -8.81
N GLN A 173 4.94 3.72 -8.36
CA GLN A 173 4.48 3.90 -6.98
C GLN A 173 3.27 3.00 -6.65
N ILE A 174 2.48 2.60 -7.65
CA ILE A 174 1.35 1.69 -7.43
C ILE A 174 1.85 0.34 -6.91
N GLN A 175 2.98 -0.14 -7.41
CA GLN A 175 3.60 -1.36 -6.88
C GLN A 175 4.23 -1.16 -5.51
N ASN A 176 4.97 -0.06 -5.31
CA ASN A 176 5.79 0.14 -4.11
C ASN A 176 5.00 0.63 -2.89
N ASN A 177 4.00 1.47 -3.12
CA ASN A 177 3.19 2.08 -2.07
C ASN A 177 1.74 2.30 -2.54
N PRO A 178 0.96 1.22 -2.74
CA PRO A 178 -0.36 1.30 -3.37
C PRO A 178 -1.32 2.25 -2.66
N GLN A 179 -1.29 2.33 -1.33
CA GLN A 179 -2.16 3.24 -0.58
C GLN A 179 -1.71 4.70 -0.60
N GLY A 180 -0.49 4.99 -1.03
CA GLY A 180 0.05 6.34 -1.20
C GLY A 180 0.16 6.77 -2.67
N ALA A 181 -0.27 5.93 -3.62
CA ALA A 181 -0.25 6.22 -5.05
C ALA A 181 -1.46 7.06 -5.47
N ASN A 182 -1.65 8.21 -4.85
CA ASN A 182 -2.79 9.11 -5.05
C ASN A 182 -2.38 10.57 -4.82
N ARG A 183 -3.30 11.49 -5.14
CA ARG A 183 -3.08 12.92 -4.92
C ARG A 183 -4.35 13.62 -4.44
N ILE A 184 -4.15 14.63 -3.59
CA ILE A 184 -5.17 15.63 -3.27
C ILE A 184 -4.72 16.97 -3.85
N ARG A 185 -5.60 17.67 -4.57
CA ARG A 185 -5.36 18.96 -5.22
C ARG A 185 -4.18 18.94 -6.21
N GLY A 186 -3.83 17.79 -6.78
CA GLY A 186 -2.68 17.63 -7.66
C GLY A 186 -1.31 17.80 -6.98
N ILE A 187 -1.25 17.98 -5.65
CA ILE A 187 -0.01 18.28 -4.91
C ILE A 187 0.73 17.02 -4.48
N GLY A 188 0.05 16.11 -3.79
CA GLY A 188 0.68 14.91 -3.24
C GLY A 188 -0.30 13.99 -2.54
N ALA A 189 0.21 12.87 -2.02
CA ALA A 189 -0.57 11.89 -1.31
C ALA A 189 -1.25 12.46 -0.05
N ALA A 190 -2.33 11.84 0.36
CA ALA A 190 -3.05 12.19 1.57
C ALA A 190 -2.23 11.89 2.84
N ASN A 191 -2.29 12.79 3.83
CA ASN A 191 -1.84 12.49 5.18
C ASN A 191 -2.90 11.65 5.88
N MET A 192 -2.59 10.36 6.14
CA MET A 192 -3.53 9.40 6.72
C MET A 192 -3.53 9.47 8.24
N SER A 193 -4.71 9.47 8.83
CA SER A 193 -4.91 9.38 10.28
C SER A 193 -6.06 8.45 10.65
N LEU A 194 -6.04 7.91 11.87
CA LEU A 194 -7.11 7.11 12.45
C LEU A 194 -7.52 7.78 13.77
N ASN A 195 -8.78 8.22 13.89
CA ASN A 195 -9.27 9.01 15.02
C ASN A 195 -8.38 10.23 15.34
N GLY A 196 -7.82 10.87 14.29
CA GLY A 196 -6.90 12.01 14.41
C GLY A 196 -5.47 11.65 14.81
N PHE A 197 -5.13 10.38 15.02
CA PHE A 197 -3.75 9.93 15.18
C PHE A 197 -3.12 9.61 13.81
N ALA A 198 -1.97 10.17 13.52
CA ALA A 198 -1.27 9.88 12.27
C ALA A 198 -0.89 8.40 12.17
N THR A 199 -1.07 7.79 11.00
CA THR A 199 -0.74 6.39 10.72
C THR A 199 0.35 6.25 9.65
N SER A 200 0.81 5.03 9.41
CA SER A 200 1.72 4.72 8.30
C SER A 200 1.04 4.83 6.93
N GLY A 201 -0.29 4.81 6.89
CA GLY A 201 -1.06 4.79 5.65
C GLY A 201 -0.92 3.49 4.85
N ARG A 202 -0.49 2.37 5.48
CA ARG A 202 -0.26 1.09 4.79
C ARG A 202 -1.48 0.18 4.78
N VAL A 203 -2.41 0.39 5.71
CA VAL A 203 -3.64 -0.40 5.81
C VAL A 203 -4.68 0.19 4.86
N PRO A 204 -5.20 -0.56 3.87
CA PRO A 204 -6.29 -0.09 3.03
C PRO A 204 -7.54 0.23 3.85
N VAL A 205 -8.32 1.22 3.43
CA VAL A 205 -9.61 1.55 4.05
C VAL A 205 -10.58 0.39 3.88
N ASP A 206 -11.36 0.08 4.90
CA ASP A 206 -12.32 -1.02 4.84
C ASP A 206 -13.55 -0.74 5.72
N PRO A 207 -14.78 -0.86 5.19
CA PRO A 207 -16.01 -0.61 5.94
C PRO A 207 -16.27 -1.61 7.09
N SER A 208 -15.47 -2.68 7.22
CA SER A 208 -15.59 -3.62 8.36
C SER A 208 -15.13 -3.02 9.69
N ASN A 209 -14.18 -2.06 9.65
CA ASN A 209 -13.63 -1.41 10.86
C ASN A 209 -13.60 0.11 10.80
N ILE A 210 -14.14 0.72 9.74
CA ILE A 210 -14.23 2.17 9.54
C ILE A 210 -15.71 2.55 9.35
N ASP A 211 -16.18 3.52 10.11
CA ASP A 211 -17.56 4.02 10.03
C ASP A 211 -17.69 5.24 9.10
N ALA A 212 -16.61 6.02 8.95
CA ALA A 212 -16.56 7.15 8.01
C ALA A 212 -15.13 7.50 7.61
N VAL A 213 -14.98 8.14 6.46
CA VAL A 213 -13.73 8.73 5.96
C VAL A 213 -13.92 10.22 5.78
N GLU A 214 -13.21 11.02 6.54
CA GLU A 214 -13.26 12.48 6.51
C GLU A 214 -12.08 13.00 5.66
N ILE A 215 -12.38 13.72 4.57
CA ILE A 215 -11.38 14.25 3.64
C ILE A 215 -11.35 15.77 3.78
N SER A 216 -10.24 16.28 4.30
CA SER A 216 -9.99 17.73 4.39
C SER A 216 -9.00 18.15 3.30
N ARG A 217 -9.44 19.05 2.42
CA ARG A 217 -8.68 19.51 1.26
C ARG A 217 -7.96 20.81 1.57
N GLY A 218 -6.63 20.77 1.47
CA GLY A 218 -5.78 21.92 1.76
C GLY A 218 -5.24 21.93 3.19
N PRO A 219 -4.60 23.03 3.60
CA PRO A 219 -3.97 23.12 4.90
C PRO A 219 -5.03 23.13 6.01
N ASN A 220 -5.03 22.07 6.82
CA ASN A 220 -5.80 21.95 8.06
C ASN A 220 -4.82 21.72 9.22
N SER A 221 -3.78 22.52 9.25
CA SER A 221 -2.63 22.35 10.13
C SER A 221 -2.95 22.60 11.59
N SER A 222 -3.99 23.38 11.90
CA SER A 222 -4.45 23.57 13.27
C SER A 222 -4.98 22.26 13.92
N ILE A 223 -5.45 21.32 13.10
CA ILE A 223 -5.99 20.04 13.56
C ILE A 223 -4.94 18.94 13.43
N PHE A 224 -4.37 18.76 12.23
CA PHE A 224 -3.51 17.63 11.91
C PHE A 224 -2.01 17.94 12.00
N GLY A 225 -1.63 19.23 12.08
CA GLY A 225 -0.26 19.68 12.27
C GLY A 225 0.62 19.58 11.05
N LEU A 226 1.89 19.27 11.30
CA LEU A 226 2.91 19.13 10.27
C LEU A 226 2.59 17.92 9.38
N GLY A 227 2.48 18.16 8.08
CA GLY A 227 2.21 17.16 7.05
C GLY A 227 2.33 17.77 5.67
N GLU A 228 2.03 16.98 4.65
CA GLU A 228 1.98 17.46 3.27
C GLU A 228 0.85 18.49 3.10
N GLY A 229 1.11 19.55 2.32
CA GLY A 229 0.13 20.59 2.05
C GLY A 229 -1.04 20.16 1.14
N SER A 230 -1.05 18.93 0.66
CA SER A 230 -2.10 18.34 -0.16
C SER A 230 -3.44 18.29 0.56
N GLY A 231 -3.47 17.71 1.73
CA GLY A 231 -4.66 17.50 2.56
C GLY A 231 -4.53 16.31 3.49
N THR A 232 -5.59 16.07 4.25
CA THR A 232 -5.63 14.98 5.23
C THR A 232 -6.85 14.09 5.02
N VAL A 233 -6.67 12.81 5.30
CA VAL A 233 -7.73 11.81 5.37
C VAL A 233 -7.76 11.24 6.77
N ASN A 234 -8.85 11.49 7.48
CA ASN A 234 -9.07 10.93 8.81
C ASN A 234 -10.07 9.78 8.74
N LEU A 235 -9.62 8.60 9.14
CA LEU A 235 -10.46 7.43 9.26
C LEU A 235 -11.14 7.44 10.62
N VAL A 236 -12.46 7.41 10.64
CA VAL A 236 -13.25 7.27 11.86
C VAL A 236 -13.40 5.78 12.14
N ALA A 237 -12.72 5.30 13.17
CA ALA A 237 -12.76 3.89 13.53
C ALA A 237 -14.16 3.49 14.01
N ALA A 238 -14.59 2.31 13.58
CA ALA A 238 -15.80 1.69 14.09
C ALA A 238 -15.67 1.41 15.59
N THR A 239 -16.77 1.55 16.33
CA THR A 239 -16.81 1.31 17.76
C THR A 239 -17.80 0.20 18.12
N ALA A 240 -17.61 -0.41 19.31
CA ALA A 240 -18.58 -1.36 19.84
C ALA A 240 -19.82 -0.63 20.35
N ASN A 241 -21.01 -1.13 20.00
CA ASN A 241 -22.29 -0.61 20.44
C ASN A 241 -22.83 -1.49 21.57
N PHE A 242 -23.14 -0.92 22.74
CA PHE A 242 -23.65 -1.66 23.89
C PHE A 242 -25.20 -1.68 23.98
N SER A 243 -25.91 -1.10 23.01
CA SER A 243 -27.38 -1.09 22.94
C SER A 243 -27.93 -2.00 21.87
N ARG A 244 -27.21 -2.13 20.74
CA ARG A 244 -27.66 -2.87 19.56
C ARG A 244 -26.81 -4.13 19.34
N GLU A 245 -27.46 -5.24 19.09
CA GLU A 245 -26.84 -6.47 18.59
C GLU A 245 -26.87 -6.46 17.06
N SER A 246 -25.76 -6.83 16.42
CA SER A 246 -25.71 -6.98 14.96
C SER A 246 -24.72 -8.08 14.55
N THR A 247 -25.04 -8.73 13.45
CA THR A 247 -24.17 -9.67 12.73
C THR A 247 -24.28 -9.34 11.26
N THR A 248 -23.14 -9.09 10.63
CA THR A 248 -23.06 -8.86 9.18
C THR A 248 -22.03 -9.79 8.61
N ALA A 249 -22.40 -10.51 7.54
CA ALA A 249 -21.48 -11.33 6.76
C ALA A 249 -21.60 -10.93 5.30
N ASP A 250 -20.48 -10.62 4.66
CA ASP A 250 -20.47 -10.18 3.27
C ASP A 250 -19.55 -11.12 2.46
N PHE A 251 -19.98 -11.42 1.25
CA PHE A 251 -19.19 -12.12 0.26
C PHE A 251 -19.20 -11.32 -1.04
N ARG A 252 -18.03 -11.19 -1.68
CA ARG A 252 -17.84 -10.46 -2.93
C ARG A 252 -16.96 -11.29 -3.87
N ILE A 253 -17.27 -11.22 -5.15
CA ILE A 253 -16.43 -11.72 -6.26
C ILE A 253 -16.34 -10.65 -7.34
N ASP A 254 -15.33 -10.70 -8.16
CA ASP A 254 -15.16 -9.83 -9.33
C ASP A 254 -14.87 -10.62 -10.62
N ASP A 255 -14.81 -9.89 -11.76
CA ASP A 255 -14.68 -10.46 -13.11
C ASP A 255 -13.27 -10.93 -13.46
N VAL A 256 -12.28 -10.68 -12.60
CA VAL A 256 -10.87 -11.08 -12.82
C VAL A 256 -10.43 -12.25 -11.94
N GLY A 257 -11.31 -12.73 -11.05
CA GLY A 257 -11.08 -13.87 -10.17
C GLY A 257 -10.81 -13.48 -8.71
N GLY A 258 -10.92 -12.21 -8.37
CA GLY A 258 -10.82 -11.73 -7.00
C GLY A 258 -12.04 -12.12 -6.17
N TRP A 259 -11.86 -12.33 -4.87
CA TRP A 259 -12.95 -12.60 -3.93
C TRP A 259 -12.62 -12.09 -2.52
N ARG A 260 -13.67 -11.76 -1.80
CA ARG A 260 -13.57 -11.27 -0.42
C ARG A 260 -14.69 -11.85 0.44
N THR A 261 -14.35 -12.20 1.66
CA THR A 261 -15.33 -12.53 2.70
C THR A 261 -15.06 -11.72 3.95
N SER A 262 -16.13 -11.28 4.61
CA SER A 262 -16.03 -10.53 5.87
C SER A 262 -17.12 -10.95 6.85
N LEU A 263 -16.78 -10.86 8.15
CA LEU A 263 -17.69 -11.08 9.27
C LEU A 263 -17.52 -9.95 10.26
N ASP A 264 -18.64 -9.34 10.68
CA ASP A 264 -18.69 -8.27 11.68
C ASP A 264 -19.75 -8.62 12.72
N LEU A 265 -19.32 -8.75 13.97
CA LEU A 265 -20.14 -9.17 15.10
C LEU A 265 -20.10 -8.09 16.18
N ASN A 266 -21.23 -7.46 16.47
CA ASN A 266 -21.38 -6.56 17.60
C ASN A 266 -22.30 -7.18 18.65
N ARG A 267 -21.85 -7.22 19.90
CA ARG A 267 -22.58 -7.82 21.03
C ARG A 267 -22.58 -6.90 22.24
N PRO A 268 -23.73 -6.48 22.74
CA PRO A 268 -23.89 -5.93 24.06
C PRO A 268 -23.64 -7.04 25.12
N ILE A 269 -22.52 -6.95 25.83
CA ILE A 269 -22.22 -7.88 26.95
C ILE A 269 -23.05 -7.51 28.18
N VAL A 270 -23.08 -6.20 28.49
CA VAL A 270 -23.97 -5.61 29.48
C VAL A 270 -24.66 -4.42 28.81
N ARG A 271 -25.95 -4.55 28.57
CA ARG A 271 -26.73 -3.51 27.88
C ARG A 271 -26.56 -2.15 28.56
N GLY A 272 -26.28 -1.11 27.79
CA GLY A 272 -26.06 0.26 28.24
C GLY A 272 -24.71 0.49 28.96
N LYS A 273 -23.87 -0.55 29.16
CA LYS A 273 -22.60 -0.41 29.89
C LYS A 273 -21.40 -0.99 29.19
N LEU A 274 -21.52 -2.19 28.61
CA LEU A 274 -20.37 -2.89 28.03
C LEU A 274 -20.77 -3.52 26.71
N GLY A 275 -20.08 -3.16 25.63
CA GLY A 275 -20.21 -3.75 24.31
C GLY A 275 -18.85 -4.22 23.79
N ALA A 276 -18.88 -5.30 23.02
CA ALA A 276 -17.74 -5.80 22.28
C ALA A 276 -18.13 -5.94 20.79
N ARG A 277 -17.19 -5.64 19.89
CA ARG A 277 -17.30 -5.84 18.44
C ARG A 277 -16.05 -6.49 17.94
N VAL A 278 -16.23 -7.49 17.06
CA VAL A 278 -15.13 -8.21 16.40
C VAL A 278 -15.43 -8.23 14.92
N SER A 279 -14.46 -7.90 14.09
CA SER A 279 -14.55 -8.09 12.66
C SER A 279 -13.33 -8.82 12.11
N ALA A 280 -13.56 -9.65 11.09
CA ALA A 280 -12.53 -10.40 10.38
C ALA A 280 -12.79 -10.32 8.87
N VAL A 281 -11.72 -10.17 8.10
CA VAL A 281 -11.77 -10.11 6.63
C VAL A 281 -10.67 -10.99 6.07
N TYR A 282 -11.00 -11.75 5.05
CA TYR A 282 -10.06 -12.37 4.13
C TYR A 282 -10.38 -11.88 2.71
N GLN A 283 -9.36 -11.44 1.99
CA GLN A 283 -9.50 -10.91 0.63
C GLN A 283 -8.36 -11.44 -0.24
N HIS A 284 -8.73 -11.88 -1.43
CA HIS A 284 -7.83 -12.28 -2.50
C HIS A 284 -8.15 -11.42 -3.72
N ASP A 285 -7.22 -10.52 -4.07
CA ASP A 285 -7.32 -9.68 -5.26
C ASP A 285 -6.57 -10.33 -6.41
N GLU A 286 -7.18 -10.31 -7.58
CA GLU A 286 -6.59 -10.69 -8.85
C GLU A 286 -6.54 -9.49 -9.79
N TYR A 287 -5.65 -9.53 -10.78
CA TYR A 287 -5.51 -8.47 -11.77
C TYR A 287 -5.56 -9.04 -13.17
N ARG A 288 -5.87 -8.21 -14.17
CA ARG A 288 -5.94 -8.64 -15.59
C ARG A 288 -4.59 -9.11 -16.12
N GLN A 289 -3.52 -8.41 -15.75
CA GLN A 289 -2.16 -8.84 -16.08
C GLN A 289 -1.74 -10.02 -15.19
N LYS A 290 -1.30 -11.11 -15.80
CA LYS A 290 -0.92 -12.35 -15.08
C LYS A 290 0.57 -12.68 -15.26
N PRO A 291 1.21 -13.40 -14.29
CA PRO A 291 0.66 -13.72 -12.97
C PRO A 291 0.68 -12.49 -12.06
N SER A 292 -0.37 -12.34 -11.29
CA SER A 292 -0.46 -11.32 -10.25
C SER A 292 -1.55 -11.73 -9.26
N GLY A 293 -1.51 -11.20 -8.05
CA GLY A 293 -2.50 -11.44 -7.03
C GLY A 293 -2.03 -10.83 -5.71
N PHE A 294 -2.98 -10.51 -4.84
CA PHE A 294 -2.67 -9.96 -3.52
C PHE A 294 -3.64 -10.52 -2.48
N GLU A 295 -3.08 -11.20 -1.49
CA GLU A 295 -3.85 -11.73 -0.36
C GLU A 295 -3.76 -10.78 0.83
N SER A 296 -4.89 -10.55 1.48
CA SER A 296 -4.92 -9.80 2.73
C SER A 296 -5.83 -10.43 3.78
N ARG A 297 -5.44 -10.27 5.03
CA ARG A 297 -6.18 -10.73 6.21
C ARG A 297 -6.25 -9.60 7.21
N ARG A 298 -7.44 -9.41 7.78
CA ARG A 298 -7.68 -8.39 8.80
C ARG A 298 -8.40 -9.00 9.98
N PHE A 299 -8.05 -8.56 11.16
CA PHE A 299 -8.74 -8.84 12.39
C PHE A 299 -8.84 -7.57 13.23
N ASN A 300 -10.04 -7.27 13.72
CA ASN A 300 -10.27 -6.12 14.58
C ASN A 300 -11.09 -6.55 15.78
N ALA A 301 -10.71 -6.09 16.97
CA ALA A 301 -11.46 -6.27 18.20
C ALA A 301 -11.63 -4.92 18.88
N MET A 302 -12.84 -4.60 19.32
CA MET A 302 -13.21 -3.32 19.90
C MET A 302 -14.03 -3.55 21.15
N LEU A 303 -13.73 -2.77 22.19
CA LEU A 303 -14.44 -2.77 23.46
C LEU A 303 -14.88 -1.35 23.80
N ARG A 304 -16.13 -1.19 24.23
CA ARG A 304 -16.64 0.05 24.79
C ARG A 304 -17.24 -0.24 26.15
N PHE A 305 -16.76 0.48 27.16
CA PHE A 305 -17.20 0.31 28.55
C PHE A 305 -17.59 1.66 29.15
N GLN A 306 -18.80 1.76 29.67
CA GLN A 306 -19.34 2.94 30.35
C GLN A 306 -19.73 2.57 31.76
N PRO A 307 -18.74 2.54 32.71
CA PRO A 307 -18.99 2.18 34.12
C PRO A 307 -19.93 3.17 34.80
N PHE A 308 -19.79 4.46 34.48
CA PHE A 308 -20.61 5.54 35.03
C PHE A 308 -21.16 6.39 33.85
N ARG A 309 -22.25 7.12 34.12
CA ARG A 309 -22.94 7.92 33.09
C ARG A 309 -22.04 8.94 32.37
N ASN A 310 -21.02 9.45 33.08
CA ASN A 310 -20.11 10.48 32.58
C ASN A 310 -18.72 9.95 32.20
N THR A 311 -18.52 8.62 32.20
CA THR A 311 -17.21 8.01 32.02
C THR A 311 -17.31 6.95 30.90
N THR A 312 -16.48 7.05 29.85
CA THR A 312 -16.41 6.06 28.78
C THR A 312 -14.96 5.63 28.56
N LEU A 313 -14.74 4.33 28.50
CA LEU A 313 -13.47 3.72 28.09
C LEU A 313 -13.69 2.99 26.76
N ARG A 314 -12.83 3.26 25.77
CA ARG A 314 -12.78 2.55 24.49
C ARG A 314 -11.40 1.94 24.32
N ALA A 315 -11.36 0.70 23.86
CA ALA A 315 -10.13 0.03 23.48
C ALA A 315 -10.34 -0.69 22.14
N SER A 316 -9.34 -0.61 21.28
CA SER A 316 -9.36 -1.34 20.01
C SER A 316 -7.99 -1.93 19.70
N TYR A 317 -8.02 -3.08 19.05
CA TYR A 317 -6.86 -3.73 18.46
C TYR A 317 -7.20 -4.09 17.03
N SER A 318 -6.30 -3.78 16.11
CA SER A 318 -6.40 -4.19 14.71
C SER A 318 -5.09 -4.82 14.23
N SER A 319 -5.22 -5.86 13.41
CA SER A 319 -4.11 -6.54 12.75
C SER A 319 -4.42 -6.66 11.27
N TYR A 320 -3.47 -6.23 10.45
CA TYR A 320 -3.50 -6.35 8.99
C TYR A 320 -2.26 -7.09 8.51
N HIS A 321 -2.45 -8.04 7.62
CA HIS A 321 -1.39 -8.71 6.90
C HIS A 321 -1.77 -8.79 5.42
N GLY A 322 -0.90 -8.26 4.55
CA GLY A 322 -1.07 -8.30 3.11
C GLY A 322 0.21 -8.78 2.42
N VAL A 323 0.08 -9.63 1.40
CA VAL A 323 1.21 -10.13 0.62
C VAL A 323 0.78 -10.41 -0.81
N GLY A 324 1.64 -10.09 -1.76
CA GLY A 324 1.37 -10.45 -3.15
C GLY A 324 2.25 -9.73 -4.15
N THR A 325 1.86 -9.91 -5.41
CA THR A 325 2.47 -9.30 -6.59
C THR A 325 1.41 -8.47 -7.29
N ARG A 326 1.71 -7.22 -7.55
CA ARG A 326 0.83 -6.32 -8.30
C ARG A 326 1.32 -6.17 -9.72
N ALA A 327 0.38 -5.93 -10.64
CA ALA A 327 0.70 -5.60 -12.01
C ALA A 327 1.46 -4.26 -12.10
N SER A 328 2.36 -4.14 -13.07
CA SER A 328 3.05 -2.87 -13.36
C SER A 328 2.18 -1.96 -14.22
N ALA A 329 2.07 -0.69 -13.83
CA ALA A 329 1.40 0.33 -14.63
C ALA A 329 2.30 0.92 -15.73
N VAL A 330 3.59 0.56 -15.73
CA VAL A 330 4.61 1.12 -16.63
C VAL A 330 5.10 0.06 -17.59
N THR A 331 5.14 0.39 -18.89
CA THR A 331 5.74 -0.48 -19.91
C THR A 331 7.27 -0.35 -19.89
N PRO A 332 8.00 -1.45 -20.20
CA PRO A 332 9.45 -1.39 -20.32
C PRO A 332 9.88 -0.58 -21.53
N ARG A 333 11.13 -0.12 -21.53
CA ARG A 333 11.75 0.49 -22.71
C ARG A 333 11.93 -0.55 -23.82
N ASP A 334 11.66 -0.15 -25.05
CA ASP A 334 11.62 -1.03 -26.20
C ASP A 334 12.97 -1.10 -26.92
N ALA A 335 13.73 -2.14 -26.65
CA ALA A 335 14.92 -2.46 -27.43
C ALA A 335 14.63 -3.52 -28.52
N ILE A 336 13.46 -4.17 -28.52
CA ILE A 336 13.08 -5.17 -29.51
C ILE A 336 12.78 -4.51 -30.84
N SER A 337 11.89 -3.52 -30.85
CA SER A 337 11.48 -2.84 -32.09
C SER A 337 12.67 -2.17 -32.76
N TYR A 338 13.55 -1.52 -31.99
CA TYR A 338 14.74 -0.88 -32.53
C TYR A 338 15.72 -1.91 -33.14
N TRP A 339 15.96 -3.03 -32.45
CA TRP A 339 16.79 -4.12 -32.99
C TRP A 339 16.26 -4.66 -34.32
N LYS A 340 14.94 -4.83 -34.45
CA LYS A 340 14.30 -5.24 -35.73
C LYS A 340 14.50 -4.20 -36.82
N THR A 341 14.38 -2.90 -36.52
CA THR A 341 14.60 -1.84 -37.52
C THR A 341 16.03 -1.79 -38.07
N LEU A 342 16.99 -2.29 -37.31
CA LEU A 342 18.39 -2.38 -37.70
C LEU A 342 18.74 -3.66 -38.47
N GLY A 343 17.74 -4.48 -38.84
CA GLY A 343 17.96 -5.75 -39.55
C GLY A 343 18.37 -6.90 -38.64
N SER A 344 17.95 -6.86 -37.38
CA SER A 344 18.17 -7.92 -36.38
C SER A 344 19.65 -8.34 -36.26
N PRO A 345 20.56 -7.43 -35.85
CA PRO A 345 21.98 -7.72 -35.77
C PRO A 345 22.27 -8.94 -34.85
N ALA A 346 22.95 -9.94 -35.39
CA ALA A 346 23.37 -11.16 -34.69
C ALA A 346 24.87 -11.08 -34.35
N TRP A 347 25.25 -11.33 -33.10
CA TRP A 347 26.61 -11.19 -32.59
C TRP A 347 27.26 -12.54 -32.30
N ASP A 348 28.43 -12.77 -32.88
CA ASP A 348 29.31 -13.89 -32.51
C ASP A 348 30.40 -13.38 -31.57
N PRO A 349 30.31 -13.64 -30.26
CA PRO A 349 31.28 -13.15 -29.29
C PRO A 349 32.66 -13.78 -29.44
N ILE A 350 32.77 -14.99 -30.01
CA ILE A 350 34.03 -15.73 -30.16
C ILE A 350 34.76 -15.19 -31.36
N ALA A 351 34.05 -14.96 -32.47
CA ALA A 351 34.66 -14.44 -33.70
C ALA A 351 34.76 -12.91 -33.71
N ASN A 352 34.25 -12.21 -32.69
CA ASN A 352 34.12 -10.76 -32.65
C ASN A 352 33.48 -10.21 -33.93
N ALA A 353 32.36 -10.81 -34.35
CA ALA A 353 31.72 -10.51 -35.63
C ALA A 353 30.21 -10.25 -35.49
N VAL A 354 29.69 -9.30 -36.24
CA VAL A 354 28.27 -9.03 -36.39
C VAL A 354 27.76 -9.49 -37.74
N THR A 355 26.57 -10.08 -37.78
CA THR A 355 25.83 -10.41 -39.02
C THR A 355 24.54 -9.60 -39.06
N VAL A 356 24.35 -8.82 -40.11
CA VAL A 356 23.14 -8.01 -40.34
C VAL A 356 22.64 -8.32 -41.78
N ASN A 357 21.36 -8.70 -41.93
CA ASN A 357 20.78 -9.07 -43.21
C ASN A 357 21.65 -10.08 -44.02
N GLY A 358 22.25 -11.06 -43.30
CA GLY A 358 23.11 -12.09 -43.94
C GLY A 358 24.56 -11.64 -44.20
N VAL A 359 24.90 -10.37 -44.06
CA VAL A 359 26.24 -9.85 -44.25
C VAL A 359 27.03 -9.92 -42.94
N ARG A 360 28.12 -10.71 -42.90
CA ARG A 360 29.00 -10.87 -41.74
C ARG A 360 30.16 -9.89 -41.80
N THR A 361 30.36 -9.12 -40.74
CA THR A 361 31.46 -8.17 -40.58
C THR A 361 32.23 -8.48 -39.30
N VAL A 362 33.53 -8.72 -39.42
CA VAL A 362 34.44 -8.88 -38.28
C VAL A 362 34.81 -7.49 -37.74
N MET A 363 34.62 -7.31 -36.44
CA MET A 363 34.90 -6.03 -35.79
C MET A 363 36.35 -5.95 -35.36
N THR A 364 36.98 -4.80 -35.64
CA THR A 364 38.36 -4.51 -35.22
C THR A 364 38.33 -3.65 -33.97
N GLY A 365 38.95 -4.12 -32.89
CA GLY A 365 39.03 -3.38 -31.62
C GLY A 365 37.78 -3.54 -30.72
N ALA A 366 37.60 -2.63 -29.79
CA ALA A 366 36.57 -2.65 -28.74
C ALA A 366 35.25 -1.94 -29.14
N THR A 367 35.08 -1.55 -30.38
CA THR A 367 33.91 -0.81 -30.85
C THR A 367 32.68 -1.71 -30.90
N ASN A 368 31.57 -1.25 -30.36
CA ASN A 368 30.30 -1.95 -30.45
C ASN A 368 29.67 -1.74 -31.81
N PRO A 369 29.04 -2.76 -32.40
CA PRO A 369 28.25 -2.59 -33.63
C PRO A 369 27.06 -1.65 -33.37
N THR A 370 26.58 -0.99 -34.45
CA THR A 370 25.39 -0.12 -34.35
C THR A 370 24.18 -0.88 -33.81
N GLY A 371 23.52 -0.33 -32.81
CA GLY A 371 22.33 -0.91 -32.19
C GLY A 371 22.60 -2.01 -31.18
N LEU A 372 23.85 -2.34 -30.90
CA LEU A 372 24.25 -3.29 -29.84
C LEU A 372 25.11 -2.60 -28.79
N GLY A 373 24.83 -2.91 -27.51
CA GLY A 373 25.56 -2.40 -26.35
C GLY A 373 26.46 -3.44 -25.70
N GLY A 374 27.43 -2.99 -24.93
CA GLY A 374 28.27 -3.89 -24.12
C GLY A 374 27.53 -4.33 -22.89
N GLN A 375 27.40 -5.65 -22.70
CA GLN A 375 27.03 -6.19 -21.39
C GLN A 375 28.21 -6.06 -20.42
N ASN A 376 27.86 -5.94 -19.13
CA ASN A 376 28.87 -5.99 -18.10
C ASN A 376 29.19 -7.46 -17.75
N PHE A 377 30.00 -8.10 -18.54
CA PHE A 377 30.34 -9.53 -18.45
C PHE A 377 31.34 -9.86 -17.31
N ILE A 378 31.75 -8.88 -16.55
CA ILE A 378 32.50 -9.11 -15.32
C ILE A 378 31.56 -9.54 -14.20
N ASN A 379 30.30 -9.12 -14.30
CA ASN A 379 29.29 -9.47 -13.31
C ASN A 379 28.71 -10.86 -13.59
N PRO A 380 28.40 -11.61 -12.54
CA PRO A 380 27.66 -12.86 -12.67
C PRO A 380 26.25 -12.57 -13.22
N ILE A 381 25.89 -13.24 -14.28
CA ILE A 381 24.58 -13.15 -14.89
C ILE A 381 23.83 -14.46 -14.71
N LEU A 382 22.64 -14.38 -14.13
CA LEU A 382 21.72 -15.49 -14.00
C LEU A 382 20.71 -15.45 -15.15
N TYR A 383 20.71 -16.48 -15.98
CA TYR A 383 19.71 -16.67 -17.01
C TYR A 383 18.53 -17.43 -16.45
N VAL A 384 17.35 -16.78 -16.43
CA VAL A 384 16.12 -17.33 -15.86
C VAL A 384 15.12 -17.57 -16.97
N ASP A 385 14.68 -18.82 -17.15
CA ASP A 385 13.82 -19.24 -18.22
C ASP A 385 12.86 -20.35 -17.77
N ASN A 386 11.58 -20.09 -17.65
CA ASN A 386 10.51 -21.03 -17.29
C ASN A 386 10.87 -22.01 -16.14
N GLY A 387 11.53 -21.49 -15.10
CA GLY A 387 12.02 -22.28 -13.97
C GLY A 387 13.37 -22.95 -14.20
N ILE A 388 13.88 -22.98 -15.43
CA ILE A 388 15.26 -23.43 -15.72
C ILE A 388 16.18 -22.24 -15.45
N GLN A 389 17.17 -22.48 -14.61
CA GLN A 389 18.14 -21.46 -14.23
C GLN A 389 19.52 -21.93 -14.65
N LEU A 390 20.14 -21.20 -15.55
CA LEU A 390 21.51 -21.41 -15.98
C LEU A 390 22.32 -20.20 -15.58
N TRP A 391 23.33 -20.44 -14.75
CA TRP A 391 24.24 -19.40 -14.31
C TRP A 391 25.50 -19.43 -15.15
N GLN A 392 25.81 -18.34 -15.81
CA GLN A 392 27.06 -18.19 -16.54
C GLN A 392 27.72 -16.86 -16.16
N ILE A 393 28.99 -16.94 -15.75
CA ILE A 393 29.84 -15.79 -15.50
C ILE A 393 30.77 -15.63 -16.70
N GLY A 394 30.93 -14.41 -17.16
CA GLY A 394 31.87 -14.09 -18.21
C GLY A 394 33.31 -14.45 -17.82
N ARG A 395 34.14 -14.46 -18.83
CA ARG A 395 35.58 -14.72 -18.65
C ARG A 395 36.17 -13.69 -17.70
N MET A 396 36.83 -14.15 -16.65
CA MET A 396 37.60 -13.28 -15.75
C MET A 396 38.80 -12.70 -16.48
N PRO A 397 39.03 -11.38 -16.45
CA PRO A 397 40.28 -10.80 -17.01
C PRO A 397 41.49 -11.34 -16.30
N ALA A 398 42.57 -11.56 -17.03
CA ALA A 398 43.85 -11.83 -16.42
C ALA A 398 44.21 -10.67 -15.49
N ALA A 399 44.30 -10.94 -14.19
CA ALA A 399 44.69 -9.96 -13.21
C ALA A 399 46.19 -9.63 -13.44
N THR A 400 46.46 -8.55 -14.18
CA THR A 400 47.76 -7.93 -14.20
C THR A 400 47.85 -6.94 -13.05
N ALA A 401 49.02 -6.80 -12.45
CA ALA A 401 49.26 -5.93 -11.31
C ALA A 401 48.89 -4.43 -11.55
N THR A 402 48.73 -4.05 -12.79
CA THR A 402 48.40 -2.69 -13.23
C THR A 402 46.95 -2.49 -13.69
N ASN A 403 46.21 -3.58 -13.96
CA ASN A 403 44.84 -3.53 -14.44
C ASN A 403 43.97 -4.23 -13.42
N GLY A 404 43.19 -3.46 -12.70
CA GLY A 404 42.22 -4.02 -11.76
C GLY A 404 41.25 -5.03 -12.42
N PRO A 405 40.38 -5.67 -11.66
CA PRO A 405 39.45 -6.70 -12.13
C PRO A 405 38.55 -6.28 -13.28
N ASN A 406 38.61 -5.03 -13.69
CA ASN A 406 37.78 -4.43 -14.77
C ASN A 406 38.47 -4.35 -16.13
N ASN A 407 39.67 -4.89 -16.28
CA ASN A 407 40.34 -4.89 -17.60
C ASN A 407 39.75 -5.98 -18.49
N THR A 408 38.99 -5.58 -19.46
CA THR A 408 38.26 -6.43 -20.43
C THR A 408 38.98 -6.53 -21.79
N ALA A 409 40.18 -6.01 -21.90
CA ALA A 409 40.92 -6.07 -23.16
C ALA A 409 41.20 -7.51 -23.61
N GLY A 410 40.82 -7.85 -24.82
CA GLY A 410 41.04 -9.18 -25.43
C GLY A 410 40.10 -10.29 -24.97
N ILE A 411 39.03 -9.98 -24.22
CA ILE A 411 38.05 -10.98 -23.80
C ILE A 411 36.84 -10.99 -24.74
N PRO A 412 36.33 -12.17 -25.17
CA PRO A 412 35.05 -12.26 -25.83
C PRO A 412 33.94 -11.61 -24.98
N ARG A 413 33.09 -10.83 -25.58
CA ARG A 413 32.03 -10.11 -24.88
C ARG A 413 30.67 -10.47 -25.42
N MET A 414 29.72 -10.65 -24.54
CA MET A 414 28.31 -10.65 -24.91
C MET A 414 27.85 -9.21 -25.15
N LEU A 415 26.91 -9.04 -26.06
CA LEU A 415 26.26 -7.76 -26.32
C LEU A 415 24.77 -7.86 -26.02
N GLU A 416 24.13 -6.73 -25.82
CA GLU A 416 22.67 -6.59 -25.67
C GLU A 416 22.12 -5.68 -26.76
N SER A 417 20.86 -5.85 -27.14
CA SER A 417 20.18 -4.91 -28.03
C SER A 417 20.00 -3.57 -27.29
N LEU A 418 20.16 -2.47 -28.00
CA LEU A 418 19.92 -1.13 -27.45
C LEU A 418 18.52 -0.67 -27.81
N ALA A 419 17.89 0.11 -26.92
CA ALA A 419 16.71 0.88 -27.27
C ALA A 419 17.08 2.05 -28.19
N GLU A 420 16.11 2.55 -28.93
CA GLU A 420 16.31 3.74 -29.78
C GLU A 420 16.94 4.88 -28.97
N PRO A 421 18.00 5.53 -29.46
CA PRO A 421 18.62 6.64 -28.75
C PRO A 421 17.61 7.75 -28.48
N VAL A 422 17.80 8.44 -27.37
CA VAL A 422 16.96 9.60 -27.02
C VAL A 422 16.98 10.59 -28.15
N ARG A 423 15.80 10.89 -28.74
CA ARG A 423 15.70 11.91 -29.78
C ARG A 423 16.01 13.27 -29.18
N THR A 424 17.15 13.82 -29.57
CA THR A 424 17.53 15.19 -29.24
C THR A 424 16.51 16.15 -29.92
N GLY A 425 15.94 17.07 -29.14
CA GLY A 425 14.98 18.04 -29.66
C GLY A 425 13.57 18.00 -29.05
N ARG A 426 13.32 17.13 -28.09
CA ARG A 426 12.12 17.18 -27.24
C ARG A 426 12.47 17.83 -25.90
N PRO A 427 12.16 19.11 -25.69
CA PRO A 427 12.74 19.87 -24.57
C PRO A 427 12.21 19.50 -23.18
N LEU A 428 11.09 18.76 -23.06
CA LEU A 428 10.46 18.48 -21.78
C LEU A 428 10.42 17.00 -21.37
N PHE A 429 10.48 16.07 -22.33
CA PHE A 429 10.38 14.62 -22.07
C PHE A 429 11.32 13.85 -23.00
N SER A 430 12.59 13.82 -22.66
CA SER A 430 13.58 13.02 -23.37
C SER A 430 13.67 11.57 -22.85
N THR A 431 12.53 10.98 -22.49
CA THR A 431 12.50 9.57 -22.11
C THR A 431 12.61 8.69 -23.32
N LEU A 432 13.33 7.58 -23.18
CA LEU A 432 13.33 6.51 -24.19
C LEU A 432 11.91 5.95 -24.28
N ALA A 433 11.47 5.65 -25.51
CA ALA A 433 10.13 5.13 -25.74
C ALA A 433 9.94 3.77 -25.05
N GLY A 434 8.85 3.63 -24.29
CA GLY A 434 8.37 2.34 -23.82
C GLY A 434 7.73 1.57 -24.95
N VAL A 435 7.49 0.27 -24.73
CA VAL A 435 6.76 -0.57 -25.71
C VAL A 435 5.38 0.02 -25.91
N SER A 436 5.04 0.31 -27.15
CA SER A 436 3.76 0.91 -27.57
C SER A 436 2.89 -0.03 -28.41
N SER A 437 3.42 -1.19 -28.83
CA SER A 437 2.70 -2.18 -29.63
C SER A 437 2.44 -3.46 -28.84
N LYS A 438 1.18 -3.86 -28.77
CA LYS A 438 0.79 -5.14 -28.17
C LYS A 438 1.30 -6.35 -28.93
N SER A 439 1.67 -6.18 -30.19
CA SER A 439 2.28 -7.27 -30.99
C SER A 439 3.71 -7.60 -30.52
N VAL A 440 4.38 -6.67 -29.85
CA VAL A 440 5.71 -6.90 -29.24
C VAL A 440 5.55 -7.40 -27.81
N TYR A 441 4.66 -6.78 -27.06
CA TYR A 441 4.37 -7.13 -25.68
C TYR A 441 2.93 -6.76 -25.34
N ASP A 442 2.10 -7.75 -25.03
CA ASP A 442 0.75 -7.48 -24.57
C ASP A 442 0.75 -7.04 -23.08
N TYR A 443 0.95 -5.73 -22.89
CA TYR A 443 0.95 -5.08 -21.60
C TYR A 443 -0.44 -5.05 -20.90
N SER A 444 -1.49 -5.54 -21.55
CA SER A 444 -2.81 -5.65 -20.92
C SER A 444 -3.05 -7.02 -20.27
N SER A 445 -2.27 -8.04 -20.62
CA SER A 445 -2.47 -9.41 -20.13
C SER A 445 -1.25 -10.00 -19.41
N ILE A 446 -0.02 -9.60 -19.78
CA ILE A 446 1.22 -10.17 -19.25
C ILE A 446 1.83 -9.21 -18.22
N ASN A 447 2.15 -9.72 -17.01
CA ASN A 447 2.85 -8.97 -15.99
C ASN A 447 4.35 -9.23 -16.01
N LEU A 448 5.11 -8.34 -16.62
CA LEU A 448 6.58 -8.45 -16.63
C LEU A 448 7.22 -8.17 -15.26
N ALA A 449 6.51 -7.58 -14.32
CA ALA A 449 6.97 -7.34 -12.97
C ALA A 449 6.57 -8.48 -12.00
N ALA A 450 6.19 -9.64 -12.49
CA ALA A 450 5.78 -10.80 -11.69
C ALA A 450 6.75 -11.21 -10.57
N PRO A 451 8.09 -11.08 -10.70
CA PRO A 451 9.02 -11.36 -9.60
C PRO A 451 9.01 -10.35 -8.45
N ASN A 452 8.35 -9.19 -8.63
CA ASN A 452 8.26 -8.18 -7.58
C ASN A 452 7.20 -8.57 -6.56
N THR A 453 7.51 -8.43 -5.28
CA THR A 453 6.57 -8.73 -4.20
C THR A 453 6.53 -7.62 -3.17
N ILE A 454 5.36 -7.42 -2.58
CA ILE A 454 5.15 -6.54 -1.42
C ILE A 454 4.54 -7.35 -0.28
N LYS A 455 4.99 -7.10 0.93
CA LYS A 455 4.42 -7.64 2.15
C LYS A 455 4.26 -6.51 3.15
N ASP A 456 3.02 -6.35 3.66
CA ASP A 456 2.69 -5.43 4.73
C ASP A 456 2.18 -6.20 5.95
N GLN A 457 2.65 -5.80 7.13
CA GLN A 457 2.11 -6.25 8.40
C GLN A 457 1.96 -5.03 9.30
N VAL A 458 0.74 -4.77 9.78
CA VAL A 458 0.45 -3.62 10.64
C VAL A 458 -0.40 -4.06 11.81
N GLU A 459 0.02 -3.70 13.00
CA GLU A 459 -0.73 -3.88 14.24
C GLU A 459 -0.98 -2.50 14.87
N THR A 460 -2.22 -2.22 15.23
CA THR A 460 -2.59 -0.95 15.87
C THR A 460 -3.40 -1.22 17.12
N THR A 461 -2.99 -0.63 18.23
CA THR A 461 -3.71 -0.65 19.50
C THR A 461 -4.07 0.78 19.88
N THR A 462 -5.32 1.03 20.23
CA THR A 462 -5.79 2.34 20.67
C THR A 462 -6.56 2.19 21.99
N VAL A 463 -6.30 3.07 22.94
CA VAL A 463 -7.06 3.18 24.19
C VAL A 463 -7.44 4.64 24.40
N GLU A 464 -8.72 4.88 24.65
CA GLU A 464 -9.30 6.21 24.85
C GLU A 464 -10.15 6.22 26.12
N PHE A 465 -9.95 7.22 26.96
CA PHE A 465 -10.70 7.45 28.18
C PHE A 465 -11.33 8.83 28.14
N ASP A 466 -12.65 8.89 28.20
CA ASP A 466 -13.44 10.13 28.20
C ASP A 466 -14.13 10.33 29.54
N GLN A 467 -14.06 11.53 30.08
CA GLN A 467 -14.67 11.91 31.34
C GLN A 467 -15.35 13.27 31.27
N TYR A 468 -16.64 13.33 31.55
CA TYR A 468 -17.32 14.60 31.88
C TYR A 468 -17.09 14.93 33.36
N ALA A 469 -16.41 16.03 33.62
CA ALA A 469 -16.27 16.59 34.97
C ALA A 469 -17.49 17.46 35.33
N LEU A 470 -18.08 18.14 34.34
CA LEU A 470 -19.29 18.91 34.46
C LEU A 470 -20.20 18.60 33.28
N ASN A 471 -21.46 18.33 33.53
CA ASN A 471 -22.40 17.94 32.51
C ASN A 471 -23.82 18.44 32.83
N THR A 472 -24.05 19.73 32.55
CA THR A 472 -25.33 20.39 32.69
C THR A 472 -25.79 20.90 31.32
N ASP A 473 -27.04 21.30 31.16
CA ASP A 473 -27.56 21.84 29.89
C ASP A 473 -26.79 23.07 29.44
N ARG A 474 -26.31 23.90 30.37
CA ARG A 474 -25.59 25.14 30.07
C ARG A 474 -24.06 24.98 30.02
N ASN A 475 -23.51 24.13 30.91
CA ASN A 475 -22.08 23.99 31.07
C ASN A 475 -21.66 22.54 30.97
N LYS A 476 -20.73 22.27 30.04
CA LYS A 476 -20.13 20.95 29.93
C LYS A 476 -18.62 21.09 29.95
N LEU A 477 -17.96 20.32 30.81
CA LEU A 477 -16.51 20.22 30.86
C LEU A 477 -16.13 18.74 30.71
N ALA A 478 -15.44 18.43 29.60
CA ALA A 478 -15.03 17.07 29.28
C ALA A 478 -13.53 16.99 29.07
N PHE A 479 -12.96 15.86 29.47
CA PHE A 479 -11.56 15.53 29.26
C PHE A 479 -11.46 14.20 28.49
N GLN A 480 -10.46 14.12 27.61
CA GLN A 480 -10.07 12.86 26.97
C GLN A 480 -8.57 12.64 27.16
N PHE A 481 -8.23 11.39 27.50
CA PHE A 481 -6.86 10.87 27.43
C PHE A 481 -6.86 9.70 26.46
N ALA A 482 -5.92 9.71 25.52
CA ALA A 482 -5.84 8.69 24.50
C ALA A 482 -4.40 8.28 24.23
N TRP A 483 -4.20 7.00 23.95
CA TRP A 483 -2.95 6.41 23.54
C TRP A 483 -3.16 5.52 22.33
N GLN A 484 -2.25 5.62 21.35
CA GLN A 484 -2.21 4.74 20.21
C GLN A 484 -0.79 4.28 19.95
N ARG A 485 -0.64 2.98 19.69
CA ARG A 485 0.58 2.38 19.18
C ARG A 485 0.30 1.72 17.83
N GLU A 486 1.12 2.05 16.84
CA GLU A 486 1.17 1.39 15.55
C GLU A 486 2.55 0.76 15.36
N ASP A 487 2.57 -0.54 15.04
CA ASP A 487 3.75 -1.31 14.63
C ASP A 487 3.51 -1.76 13.20
N ALA A 488 4.32 -1.25 12.25
CA ALA A 488 4.08 -1.39 10.83
C ALA A 488 5.35 -1.79 10.09
N ASP A 489 5.36 -3.00 9.54
CA ASP A 489 6.45 -3.54 8.74
C ASP A 489 6.04 -3.62 7.27
N ARG A 490 6.93 -3.17 6.38
CA ARG A 490 6.82 -3.37 4.93
C ARG A 490 8.09 -4.01 4.40
N ILE A 491 7.92 -5.02 3.54
CA ILE A 491 9.01 -5.60 2.76
C ILE A 491 8.63 -5.47 1.29
N ASN A 492 9.43 -4.71 0.54
CA ASN A 492 9.36 -4.61 -0.90
C ASN A 492 10.53 -5.39 -1.51
N ARG A 493 10.24 -6.44 -2.29
CA ARG A 493 11.22 -7.08 -3.14
C ARG A 493 11.02 -6.57 -4.56
N ASN A 494 11.95 -5.73 -5.00
CA ASN A 494 11.92 -5.08 -6.30
C ASN A 494 13.01 -5.68 -7.19
N VAL A 495 12.65 -6.67 -7.96
CA VAL A 495 13.55 -7.37 -8.88
C VAL A 495 13.56 -6.66 -10.23
N ILE A 496 12.39 -6.35 -10.78
CA ILE A 496 12.21 -5.78 -12.11
C ILE A 496 11.63 -4.37 -12.03
N GLY A 497 12.20 -3.45 -12.80
CA GLY A 497 11.60 -2.16 -13.12
C GLY A 497 11.57 -1.12 -12.01
N GLN A 498 11.94 -1.47 -10.80
CA GLN A 498 11.92 -0.52 -9.70
C GLN A 498 13.30 0.06 -9.49
N ALA A 499 13.40 1.36 -9.66
CA ALA A 499 14.63 2.07 -9.46
C ALA A 499 15.20 1.83 -8.08
N SER A 500 16.34 1.19 -8.01
CA SER A 500 17.26 1.52 -6.94
C SER A 500 17.74 2.96 -7.16
N ALA A 501 18.24 3.60 -6.10
CA ALA A 501 18.79 4.97 -6.18
C ALA A 501 19.85 5.20 -7.28
N THR A 502 20.25 4.19 -8.00
CA THR A 502 21.30 4.18 -9.03
C THR A 502 20.80 3.85 -10.43
N GLY A 503 19.48 3.88 -10.68
CA GLY A 503 18.94 3.87 -12.03
C GLY A 503 18.85 2.50 -12.69
N ALA A 504 18.30 1.49 -11.99
CA ALA A 504 17.92 0.24 -12.65
C ALA A 504 16.87 0.54 -13.73
N SER A 505 17.24 0.29 -14.97
CA SER A 505 16.38 0.56 -16.11
C SER A 505 15.45 -0.62 -16.33
N TYR A 506 14.18 -0.34 -16.61
CA TYR A 506 13.22 -1.34 -17.03
C TYR A 506 13.27 -1.47 -18.55
N TYR A 507 14.08 -2.41 -19.03
CA TYR A 507 14.29 -2.64 -20.46
C TYR A 507 13.81 -4.03 -20.88
N LEU A 508 13.23 -4.08 -22.05
CA LEU A 508 12.94 -5.30 -22.76
C LEU A 508 13.91 -5.44 -23.93
N TYR A 509 14.87 -6.31 -23.75
CA TYR A 509 15.96 -6.59 -24.71
C TYR A 509 15.66 -7.80 -25.57
N VAL A 510 16.47 -7.95 -26.64
CA VAL A 510 16.66 -9.22 -27.37
C VAL A 510 18.10 -9.69 -27.13
N ASP A 511 18.31 -10.99 -26.96
CA ASP A 511 19.64 -11.56 -26.91
C ASP A 511 20.20 -11.70 -28.34
N PRO A 512 21.18 -10.87 -28.74
CA PRO A 512 21.74 -10.89 -30.08
C PRO A 512 22.87 -11.91 -30.24
N ASN A 513 23.28 -12.61 -29.16
CA ASN A 513 24.46 -13.44 -29.12
C ASN A 513 24.19 -14.82 -29.71
N THR A 514 24.91 -15.21 -30.77
CA THR A 514 24.74 -16.52 -31.41
C THR A 514 25.45 -17.65 -30.68
N LYS A 515 26.43 -17.30 -29.81
CA LYS A 515 27.20 -18.22 -28.99
C LYS A 515 27.32 -17.71 -27.58
N LEU A 516 27.49 -18.62 -26.64
CA LEU A 516 27.98 -18.35 -25.29
C LEU A 516 29.49 -18.10 -25.30
N LEU A 517 30.02 -17.54 -24.20
CA LEU A 517 31.44 -17.20 -24.10
C LEU A 517 32.38 -18.44 -24.12
N ASP A 518 31.86 -19.62 -23.86
CA ASP A 518 32.59 -20.90 -23.98
C ASP A 518 32.53 -21.49 -25.38
N GLY A 519 31.94 -20.78 -26.34
CA GLY A 519 31.86 -21.18 -27.75
C GLY A 519 30.68 -22.05 -28.12
N ARG A 520 29.90 -22.54 -27.16
CA ARG A 520 28.68 -23.31 -27.43
C ARG A 520 27.60 -22.41 -28.08
N PRO A 521 26.71 -22.97 -28.91
CA PRO A 521 25.53 -22.25 -29.40
C PRO A 521 24.74 -21.66 -28.19
N ASN A 522 24.31 -20.42 -28.35
CA ASN A 522 23.47 -19.78 -27.34
C ASN A 522 22.00 -20.20 -27.50
N PRO A 523 21.39 -20.92 -26.55
CA PRO A 523 19.99 -21.34 -26.66
C PRO A 523 19.02 -20.14 -26.56
N TYR A 524 19.49 -18.98 -26.17
CA TYR A 524 18.69 -17.77 -25.97
C TYR A 524 18.78 -16.81 -27.16
N PHE A 525 19.53 -17.14 -28.20
CA PHE A 525 19.67 -16.27 -29.39
C PHE A 525 18.32 -15.88 -29.97
N GLY A 526 18.09 -14.58 -30.18
CA GLY A 526 16.85 -14.02 -30.73
C GLY A 526 15.67 -14.01 -29.79
N ARG A 527 15.83 -14.40 -28.50
CA ARG A 527 14.76 -14.38 -27.51
C ARG A 527 14.69 -13.06 -26.76
N PRO A 528 13.47 -12.56 -26.45
CA PRO A 528 13.31 -11.39 -25.62
C PRO A 528 13.57 -11.71 -24.16
N TYR A 529 14.18 -10.75 -23.45
CA TYR A 529 14.41 -10.86 -22.02
C TYR A 529 14.28 -9.50 -21.31
N VAL A 530 13.92 -9.54 -20.03
CA VAL A 530 14.00 -8.39 -19.14
C VAL A 530 15.33 -8.44 -18.40
N GLY A 531 16.19 -7.45 -18.66
CA GLY A 531 17.48 -7.30 -18.01
C GLY A 531 17.37 -6.61 -16.66
N VAL A 532 18.00 -7.16 -15.62
CA VAL A 532 17.98 -6.62 -14.27
C VAL A 532 19.39 -6.50 -13.71
N GLY A 533 19.79 -5.27 -13.41
CA GLY A 533 21.16 -5.00 -12.91
C GLY A 533 21.27 -4.81 -11.40
N GLN A 534 20.18 -4.58 -10.70
CA GLN A 534 20.22 -4.23 -9.27
C GLN A 534 18.93 -4.63 -8.54
N PRO A 535 18.64 -5.93 -8.39
CA PRO A 535 17.51 -6.38 -7.61
C PRO A 535 17.68 -5.99 -6.13
N VAL A 536 16.67 -5.33 -5.58
CA VAL A 536 16.68 -4.80 -4.22
C VAL A 536 15.52 -5.36 -3.40
N THR A 537 15.81 -5.79 -2.18
CA THR A 537 14.83 -6.00 -1.14
C THR A 537 14.96 -4.88 -0.12
N GLU A 538 13.85 -4.22 0.20
CA GLU A 538 13.80 -3.14 1.16
C GLU A 538 12.86 -3.50 2.31
N GLU A 539 13.36 -3.48 3.53
CA GLU A 539 12.61 -3.67 4.77
C GLU A 539 12.42 -2.33 5.46
N GLN A 540 11.20 -2.00 5.83
CA GLN A 540 10.83 -0.69 6.38
C GLN A 540 10.03 -0.83 7.68
N PRO A 541 10.62 -1.30 8.79
CA PRO A 541 9.94 -1.32 10.07
C PRO A 541 9.72 0.09 10.61
N THR A 542 8.52 0.32 11.13
CA THR A 542 8.10 1.59 11.70
C THR A 542 7.30 1.34 12.97
N VAL A 543 7.72 1.94 14.08
CA VAL A 543 6.97 1.92 15.34
C VAL A 543 6.60 3.34 15.72
N ARG A 544 5.32 3.54 16.03
CA ARG A 544 4.78 4.84 16.43
C ARG A 544 4.00 4.72 17.71
N ASP A 545 4.36 5.52 18.71
CA ASP A 545 3.62 5.71 19.94
C ASP A 545 3.10 7.15 20.00
N SER A 546 1.82 7.32 20.25
CA SER A 546 1.16 8.62 20.33
C SER A 546 0.35 8.73 21.62
N TYR A 547 0.49 9.83 22.32
CA TYR A 547 -0.23 10.16 23.55
C TYR A 547 -0.95 11.48 23.35
N ARG A 548 -2.21 11.56 23.74
CA ARG A 548 -3.02 12.77 23.65
C ARG A 548 -3.77 13.02 24.95
N GLY A 549 -3.70 14.25 25.43
CA GLY A 549 -4.57 14.79 26.47
C GLY A 549 -5.31 16.00 25.91
N GLN A 550 -6.63 16.05 26.05
CA GLN A 550 -7.43 17.19 25.63
C GLN A 550 -8.57 17.49 26.60
N GLY A 551 -8.93 18.78 26.69
CA GLY A 551 -10.05 19.24 27.51
C GLY A 551 -10.92 20.21 26.74
N ALA A 552 -12.23 20.01 26.80
CA ALA A 552 -13.22 20.84 26.13
C ALA A 552 -14.19 21.43 27.13
N TYR A 553 -14.40 22.75 27.07
CA TYR A 553 -15.44 23.44 27.81
C TYR A 553 -16.48 24.01 26.84
N ILE A 554 -17.74 23.66 27.06
CA ILE A 554 -18.86 24.11 26.27
C ILE A 554 -19.79 24.93 27.17
N LEU A 555 -20.04 26.16 26.76
CA LEU A 555 -20.95 27.12 27.40
C LEU A 555 -22.09 27.44 26.44
N ASP A 556 -23.31 27.06 26.80
CA ASP A 556 -24.50 27.16 25.93
C ASP A 556 -25.56 28.07 26.56
N PHE A 557 -25.83 29.20 25.89
CA PHE A 557 -26.85 30.16 26.25
C PHE A 557 -28.11 30.08 25.38
N THR A 558 -28.17 29.14 24.41
CA THR A 558 -29.25 29.09 23.43
C THR A 558 -30.63 28.90 24.06
N ASN A 559 -30.68 28.18 25.19
CA ASN A 559 -31.91 27.88 25.95
C ASN A 559 -32.11 28.79 27.17
N SER A 560 -31.29 29.83 27.37
CA SER A 560 -31.23 30.58 28.63
C SER A 560 -32.07 31.86 28.69
N GLY A 561 -32.95 32.13 27.72
CA GLY A 561 -33.86 33.30 27.70
C GLY A 561 -33.84 34.13 26.42
N LYS A 562 -34.73 35.14 26.30
CA LYS A 562 -34.94 35.85 25.04
C LYS A 562 -33.73 36.60 24.52
N TRP A 563 -32.90 37.21 25.39
CA TRP A 563 -31.74 37.97 24.98
C TRP A 563 -30.46 37.16 24.99
N THR A 564 -30.31 36.21 25.90
CA THR A 564 -29.09 35.38 26.05
C THR A 564 -28.92 34.40 24.86
N LYS A 565 -29.98 34.01 24.17
CA LYS A 565 -29.90 33.18 22.94
C LYS A 565 -29.03 33.83 21.86
N TRP A 566 -28.89 35.18 21.85
CA TRP A 566 -28.06 35.89 20.89
C TRP A 566 -26.57 35.78 21.20
N ILE A 567 -26.21 35.54 22.48
CA ILE A 567 -24.83 35.23 22.89
C ILE A 567 -24.44 33.87 22.33
N GLY A 568 -25.38 32.92 22.29
CA GLY A 568 -25.25 31.65 21.62
C GLY A 568 -24.46 30.61 22.39
N ARG A 569 -23.70 29.80 21.66
CA ARG A 569 -22.90 28.70 22.20
C ARG A 569 -21.43 28.94 21.95
N HIS A 570 -20.60 28.72 22.97
CA HIS A 570 -19.14 28.82 22.89
C HIS A 570 -18.53 27.50 23.29
N GLN A 571 -17.52 27.07 22.56
CA GLN A 571 -16.75 25.88 22.89
C GLN A 571 -15.25 26.18 22.79
N VAL A 572 -14.52 25.87 23.83
CA VAL A 572 -13.07 26.00 23.92
C VAL A 572 -12.46 24.63 24.06
N LEU A 573 -11.48 24.33 23.25
CA LEU A 573 -10.68 23.11 23.32
C LEU A 573 -9.24 23.48 23.62
N GLY A 574 -8.61 22.80 24.55
CA GLY A 574 -7.16 22.78 24.76
C GLY A 574 -6.63 21.38 24.60
N TYR A 575 -5.47 21.20 23.98
CA TYR A 575 -4.90 19.87 23.78
C TYR A 575 -3.37 19.86 23.80
N TYR A 576 -2.84 18.69 24.21
CA TYR A 576 -1.44 18.34 24.11
C TYR A 576 -1.31 16.95 23.48
N GLU A 577 -0.37 16.78 22.56
CA GLU A 577 -0.08 15.51 21.92
C GLU A 577 1.43 15.32 21.84
N GLU A 578 1.90 14.12 22.16
CA GLU A 578 3.27 13.67 21.93
C GLU A 578 3.26 12.43 21.05
N ARG A 579 4.03 12.47 19.94
CA ARG A 579 4.18 11.39 19.01
C ARG A 579 5.64 11.04 18.83
N LYS A 580 6.00 9.80 19.15
CA LYS A 580 7.33 9.24 18.96
C LYS A 580 7.29 8.20 17.84
N THR A 581 8.04 8.43 16.78
CA THR A 581 8.13 7.52 15.63
C THR A 581 9.56 7.05 15.46
N LYS A 582 9.77 5.74 15.45
CA LYS A 582 11.00 5.10 15.02
C LYS A 582 10.75 4.53 13.63
N ARG A 583 11.49 4.99 12.64
CA ARG A 583 11.40 4.50 11.28
C ARG A 583 12.77 4.00 10.87
N PHE A 584 12.80 2.77 10.35
CA PHE A 584 14.01 2.17 9.83
C PHE A 584 13.83 1.81 8.36
N ARG A 585 14.92 1.71 7.65
CA ARG A 585 15.00 1.28 6.27
C ARG A 585 16.26 0.46 6.10
N TYR A 586 16.11 -0.81 5.75
CA TYR A 586 17.22 -1.72 5.49
C TYR A 586 17.11 -2.22 4.06
N ARG A 587 18.21 -2.09 3.31
CA ARG A 587 18.25 -2.43 1.88
C ARG A 587 19.23 -3.55 1.66
N PHE A 588 18.77 -4.56 0.94
CA PHE A 588 19.58 -5.72 0.56
C PHE A 588 19.59 -5.83 -0.94
N ARG A 589 20.71 -6.30 -1.49
CA ARG A 589 20.84 -6.72 -2.89
C ARG A 589 20.94 -8.21 -2.99
N ASP A 590 20.48 -8.77 -4.09
CA ASP A 590 20.77 -10.14 -4.42
C ASP A 590 22.26 -10.27 -4.76
N ALA A 591 22.92 -11.21 -4.12
CA ALA A 591 24.38 -11.38 -4.20
C ALA A 591 24.77 -12.85 -4.13
N MET A 592 25.96 -13.13 -4.59
CA MET A 592 26.61 -14.42 -4.37
C MET A 592 27.32 -14.44 -3.03
N LEU A 593 27.03 -15.45 -2.23
CA LEU A 593 27.42 -15.55 -0.84
C LEU A 593 28.61 -16.49 -0.58
N ASN A 594 28.91 -17.38 -1.52
CA ASN A 594 30.02 -18.33 -1.38
C ASN A 594 31.38 -17.75 -1.77
N ASP A 595 32.44 -18.40 -1.28
CA ASP A 595 33.82 -18.07 -1.61
C ASP A 595 34.20 -18.56 -3.00
N ASN A 596 34.24 -17.64 -3.96
CA ASN A 596 34.80 -17.93 -5.26
C ASN A 596 35.74 -16.78 -5.67
N PRO A 597 36.97 -17.05 -6.07
CA PRO A 597 37.98 -16.02 -6.39
C PRO A 597 37.58 -15.18 -7.61
N ILE A 598 36.58 -15.60 -8.40
CA ILE A 598 36.11 -14.84 -9.56
C ILE A 598 35.40 -13.56 -9.17
N TYR A 599 34.70 -13.52 -8.04
CA TYR A 599 33.93 -12.36 -7.60
C TYR A 599 34.37 -11.76 -6.26
N ALA A 600 35.40 -12.37 -5.64
CA ALA A 600 36.06 -11.82 -4.45
C ALA A 600 37.55 -11.92 -4.64
N PRO A 601 38.25 -10.86 -5.08
CA PRO A 601 39.72 -10.86 -5.14
C PRO A 601 40.33 -11.25 -3.79
N ALA A 602 41.40 -11.98 -3.82
CA ALA A 602 42.07 -12.43 -2.60
C ALA A 602 42.40 -11.25 -1.65
N GLY A 603 42.01 -11.39 -0.38
CA GLY A 603 42.25 -10.37 0.65
C GLY A 603 41.17 -9.26 0.72
N GLN A 604 40.13 -9.33 -0.10
CA GLN A 604 38.98 -8.40 0.02
C GLN A 604 37.83 -9.07 0.75
N PRO A 605 37.12 -8.35 1.64
CA PRO A 605 35.93 -8.88 2.28
C PRO A 605 34.85 -9.14 1.23
N LYS A 606 34.21 -10.30 1.31
CA LYS A 606 33.00 -10.58 0.52
C LYS A 606 31.90 -9.62 0.85
N GLY A 607 31.10 -9.28 -0.16
CA GLY A 607 29.96 -8.40 0.04
C GLY A 607 30.30 -6.97 0.44
N ASN A 608 31.59 -6.60 0.50
CA ASN A 608 31.96 -5.20 0.73
C ASN A 608 31.53 -4.38 -0.49
N GLN A 609 30.44 -3.64 -0.32
CA GLN A 609 29.84 -2.78 -1.33
C GLN A 609 30.43 -1.37 -1.29
N SER A 610 31.30 -1.07 -0.32
CA SER A 610 31.92 0.24 -0.15
C SER A 610 33.38 0.20 -0.55
N GLY A 611 33.75 1.08 -1.45
CA GLY A 611 35.15 1.34 -1.77
C GLY A 611 35.64 0.77 -3.10
N THR A 612 36.94 0.81 -3.30
CA THR A 612 37.66 0.55 -4.56
C THR A 612 37.71 -0.90 -5.02
N ALA A 613 37.36 -1.86 -4.18
CA ALA A 613 37.17 -3.24 -4.58
C ALA A 613 35.81 -3.37 -5.27
N SER A 614 35.78 -3.79 -6.52
CA SER A 614 34.60 -3.76 -7.37
C SER A 614 33.35 -4.30 -6.66
N PRO A 615 32.42 -3.42 -6.21
CA PRO A 615 31.22 -3.85 -5.50
C PRO A 615 30.26 -4.62 -6.42
N ASN A 616 30.60 -4.68 -7.71
CA ASN A 616 29.79 -5.33 -8.73
C ASN A 616 30.04 -6.84 -8.84
N ALA A 617 31.16 -7.32 -8.35
CA ALA A 617 31.56 -8.71 -8.55
C ALA A 617 30.69 -9.74 -7.79
N THR A 618 30.01 -9.31 -6.73
CA THR A 618 29.12 -10.17 -5.92
C THR A 618 27.65 -9.95 -6.20
N ARG A 619 27.26 -8.92 -6.94
CA ARG A 619 25.86 -8.66 -7.27
C ARG A 619 25.30 -9.69 -8.23
N GLY A 620 24.05 -10.12 -8.01
CA GLY A 620 23.29 -10.89 -8.98
C GLY A 620 22.77 -9.97 -10.09
N TYR A 621 23.01 -10.36 -11.34
CA TYR A 621 22.38 -9.75 -12.52
C TYR A 621 21.50 -10.81 -13.17
N TYR A 622 20.32 -10.42 -13.62
CA TYR A 622 19.34 -11.36 -14.15
C TYR A 622 18.96 -11.02 -15.59
N HIS A 623 18.86 -12.07 -16.43
CA HIS A 623 18.14 -12.05 -17.67
C HIS A 623 16.91 -12.94 -17.51
N PHE A 624 15.73 -12.35 -17.40
CA PHE A 624 14.49 -13.08 -17.40
C PHE A 624 14.00 -13.20 -18.82
N TYR A 625 14.11 -14.38 -19.41
CA TYR A 625 13.59 -14.66 -20.75
C TYR A 625 12.07 -14.74 -20.68
N VAL A 626 11.39 -14.03 -21.59
CA VAL A 626 9.95 -13.80 -21.58
C VAL A 626 9.29 -14.11 -22.92
N GLY A 627 10.00 -14.77 -23.80
CA GLY A 627 9.51 -15.31 -25.07
C GLY A 627 10.29 -16.56 -25.47
N ASP A 628 9.64 -17.50 -26.17
CA ASP A 628 10.23 -18.78 -26.56
C ASP A 628 11.17 -18.65 -27.75
N ASN A 629 11.31 -17.43 -28.30
CA ASN A 629 12.42 -17.09 -29.08
C ASN A 629 12.29 -16.49 -30.44
N GLN A 630 11.65 -16.98 -31.29
CA GLN A 630 11.91 -16.85 -32.72
C GLN A 630 11.32 -15.57 -33.31
N GLY A 631 10.29 -15.03 -32.69
CA GLY A 631 9.68 -13.78 -33.09
C GLY A 631 10.27 -12.54 -32.44
N ALA A 632 11.14 -12.72 -31.42
CA ALA A 632 11.59 -11.65 -30.54
C ALA A 632 10.40 -10.84 -30.00
N ASN A 633 9.33 -11.53 -29.57
CA ASN A 633 8.15 -10.96 -28.95
C ASN A 633 7.97 -11.61 -27.58
N VAL A 634 7.33 -10.88 -26.68
CA VAL A 634 6.97 -11.40 -25.35
C VAL A 634 5.72 -12.26 -25.46
N ASP A 635 5.77 -13.49 -24.95
CA ASP A 635 4.65 -14.42 -24.92
C ASP A 635 4.31 -14.94 -23.53
N HIS A 636 5.18 -14.75 -22.53
CA HIS A 636 4.94 -15.12 -21.15
C HIS A 636 5.60 -14.14 -20.16
N ALA A 637 5.18 -14.21 -18.90
CA ALA A 637 5.77 -13.44 -17.83
C ALA A 637 7.10 -14.06 -17.35
N PRO A 638 7.97 -13.26 -16.67
CA PRO A 638 9.17 -13.79 -16.03
C PRO A 638 8.85 -14.90 -15.04
N SER A 639 9.61 -15.99 -15.07
CA SER A 639 9.48 -17.04 -14.05
C SER A 639 10.04 -16.61 -12.69
N GLY A 640 9.54 -17.23 -11.62
CA GLY A 640 10.01 -16.96 -10.26
C GLY A 640 11.47 -17.36 -10.07
N LEU A 641 12.16 -16.62 -9.21
CA LEU A 641 13.54 -16.89 -8.80
C LEU A 641 13.59 -17.09 -7.28
N SER A 642 14.17 -18.20 -6.84
CA SER A 642 14.43 -18.48 -5.43
C SER A 642 15.90 -18.29 -5.09
N PHE A 643 16.19 -17.94 -3.84
CA PHE A 643 17.54 -18.04 -3.32
C PHE A 643 17.95 -19.51 -3.15
N GLY A 644 19.22 -19.82 -3.39
CA GLY A 644 19.73 -21.19 -3.33
C GLY A 644 21.03 -21.39 -4.10
N ASN A 645 21.38 -22.66 -4.31
CA ASN A 645 22.61 -23.02 -5.02
C ASN A 645 22.31 -23.29 -6.49
N TYR A 646 23.13 -22.70 -7.35
CA TYR A 646 23.02 -22.79 -8.81
C TYR A 646 24.34 -23.19 -9.43
N ALA A 647 24.31 -24.15 -10.34
CA ALA A 647 25.47 -24.51 -11.13
C ALA A 647 25.84 -23.39 -12.10
N PHE A 648 27.11 -23.06 -12.21
CA PHE A 648 27.62 -22.08 -13.16
C PHE A 648 28.98 -22.49 -13.71
N ASN A 649 29.31 -21.94 -14.87
CA ASN A 649 30.62 -22.08 -15.48
C ASN A 649 31.35 -20.73 -15.50
N TRP A 650 32.64 -20.73 -15.15
CA TRP A 650 33.47 -19.53 -15.23
C TRP A 650 34.81 -19.86 -15.86
N PHE A 651 35.43 -18.87 -16.50
CA PHE A 651 36.74 -19.03 -17.13
C PHE A 651 37.83 -18.69 -16.14
N ASN A 652 38.71 -19.65 -15.86
CA ASN A 652 39.87 -19.44 -15.04
C ASN A 652 41.09 -19.02 -15.90
N PRO A 653 41.52 -17.75 -15.83
CA PRO A 653 42.62 -17.28 -16.66
C PRO A 653 43.99 -17.88 -16.30
N ARG A 654 44.14 -18.44 -15.09
CA ARG A 654 45.40 -19.10 -14.66
C ARG A 654 45.58 -20.45 -15.33
N THR A 655 44.51 -21.18 -15.51
CA THR A 655 44.54 -22.50 -16.15
C THR A 655 44.08 -22.45 -17.63
N ASN A 656 43.67 -21.27 -18.09
CA ASN A 656 43.13 -21.04 -19.44
C ASN A 656 41.98 -22.03 -19.78
N ALA A 657 41.14 -22.34 -18.82
CA ALA A 657 40.09 -23.34 -18.96
C ALA A 657 38.76 -22.86 -18.30
N TRP A 658 37.65 -23.38 -18.82
CA TRP A 658 36.34 -23.25 -18.18
C TRP A 658 36.25 -24.21 -16.99
N VAL A 659 35.71 -23.70 -15.88
CA VAL A 659 35.54 -24.46 -14.64
C VAL A 659 34.04 -24.49 -14.32
N ALA A 660 33.50 -25.69 -14.09
CA ALA A 660 32.18 -25.89 -13.55
C ALA A 660 32.22 -25.73 -12.01
N ASP A 661 31.29 -24.99 -11.46
CA ASP A 661 31.23 -24.63 -10.03
C ASP A 661 29.80 -24.44 -9.54
N GLN A 662 29.62 -24.15 -8.26
CA GLN A 662 28.37 -23.85 -7.61
C GLN A 662 28.39 -22.42 -7.06
N ALA A 663 27.31 -21.67 -7.34
CA ALA A 663 27.09 -20.34 -6.77
C ALA A 663 25.94 -20.38 -5.78
N THR A 664 26.13 -19.81 -4.59
CA THR A 664 25.06 -19.60 -3.62
C THR A 664 24.51 -18.20 -3.77
N LEU A 665 23.29 -18.09 -4.31
CA LEU A 665 22.55 -16.84 -4.41
C LEU A 665 21.79 -16.57 -3.13
N GLY A 666 21.92 -15.38 -2.58
CA GLY A 666 21.19 -14.91 -1.42
C GLY A 666 21.10 -13.40 -1.41
N ARG A 667 20.77 -12.82 -0.27
CA ARG A 667 20.74 -11.37 -0.08
C ARG A 667 21.94 -10.88 0.71
N SER A 668 22.42 -9.69 0.39
CA SER A 668 23.48 -9.00 1.11
C SER A 668 23.06 -7.58 1.47
N GLY A 669 23.32 -7.15 2.70
CA GLY A 669 23.10 -5.78 3.15
C GLY A 669 23.92 -4.78 2.33
N ILE A 670 23.30 -3.68 1.92
CA ILE A 670 23.95 -2.62 1.17
C ILE A 670 24.64 -1.69 2.16
N ASN A 671 25.95 -1.52 2.03
CA ASN A 671 26.74 -0.59 2.85
C ASN A 671 27.38 0.49 1.98
N GLU A 672 26.58 1.19 1.20
CA GLU A 672 27.03 2.25 0.30
C GLU A 672 26.46 3.60 0.75
N GLY A 673 27.21 4.37 1.53
CA GLY A 673 26.81 5.73 1.93
C GLY A 673 25.40 5.79 2.53
N THR A 674 24.49 6.52 1.89
CA THR A 674 23.08 6.65 2.33
C THR A 674 22.18 5.49 1.86
N ALA A 675 22.70 4.55 1.10
CA ALA A 675 21.91 3.50 0.45
C ALA A 675 21.69 2.25 1.32
N GLY A 676 22.38 2.12 2.44
CA GLY A 676 22.35 0.95 3.33
C GLY A 676 21.21 0.96 4.36
N GLY A 677 21.54 0.50 5.56
CA GLY A 677 20.65 0.59 6.71
C GLY A 677 20.67 2.01 7.29
N ASN A 678 19.50 2.57 7.52
CA ASN A 678 19.34 3.82 8.23
C ASN A 678 18.07 3.84 9.07
N GLY A 679 18.04 4.69 10.07
CA GLY A 679 16.87 4.91 10.90
C GLY A 679 16.75 6.37 11.32
N VAL A 680 15.53 6.78 11.61
CA VAL A 680 15.20 8.11 12.13
C VAL A 680 14.28 7.95 13.33
N LEU A 681 14.67 8.57 14.44
CA LEU A 681 13.81 8.81 15.58
C LEU A 681 13.23 10.22 15.43
N ASN A 682 11.90 10.28 15.33
CA ASN A 682 11.18 11.53 15.27
C ASN A 682 10.30 11.66 16.53
N LEU A 683 10.43 12.79 17.24
CA LEU A 683 9.59 13.15 18.37
C LEU A 683 8.90 14.46 18.05
N ILE A 684 7.58 14.42 17.94
CA ILE A 684 6.75 15.61 17.73
C ILE A 684 5.95 15.88 19.00
N LYS A 685 6.09 17.10 19.53
CA LYS A 685 5.28 17.63 20.62
C LYS A 685 4.39 18.72 20.08
N THR A 686 3.12 18.59 20.33
CA THR A 686 2.09 19.51 19.86
C THR A 686 1.32 20.06 21.04
N ARG A 687 1.09 21.36 21.07
CA ARG A 687 0.17 22.03 21.97
C ARG A 687 -0.70 23.00 21.19
N GLY A 688 -1.96 23.07 21.54
CA GLY A 688 -2.86 23.99 20.85
C GLY A 688 -4.13 24.22 21.61
N TRP A 689 -4.84 25.26 21.17
CA TRP A 689 -6.18 25.55 21.64
C TRP A 689 -7.04 26.08 20.50
N MET A 690 -8.36 25.97 20.66
CA MET A 690 -9.33 26.43 19.70
C MET A 690 -10.56 26.96 20.41
N LEU A 691 -11.10 28.07 19.91
CA LEU A 691 -12.40 28.64 20.28
C LEU A 691 -13.32 28.61 19.06
N GLN A 692 -14.52 28.07 19.23
CA GLN A 692 -15.59 28.26 18.30
C GLN A 692 -16.80 28.89 19.00
N SER A 693 -17.35 29.94 18.40
CA SER A 693 -18.48 30.69 18.95
C SER A 693 -19.59 30.75 17.91
N ASN A 694 -20.77 30.24 18.28
CA ASN A 694 -21.97 30.28 17.48
C ASN A 694 -22.85 31.42 18.00
N LEU A 695 -22.93 32.53 17.30
CA LEU A 695 -23.50 33.79 17.71
C LEU A 695 -24.81 34.09 16.97
N LEU A 696 -25.58 35.04 17.47
CA LEU A 696 -26.79 35.59 16.79
C LEU A 696 -27.81 34.52 16.40
N GLY A 697 -28.07 33.55 17.31
CA GLY A 697 -28.94 32.41 17.04
C GLY A 697 -28.38 31.46 16.00
N GLU A 698 -27.06 31.23 16.03
CA GLU A 698 -26.26 30.40 15.12
C GLU A 698 -26.22 30.92 13.68
N ARG A 699 -26.42 32.22 13.46
CA ARG A 699 -26.26 32.87 12.15
C ARG A 699 -24.84 33.25 11.85
N VAL A 700 -24.01 33.45 12.86
CA VAL A 700 -22.58 33.72 12.72
C VAL A 700 -21.81 32.72 13.54
N ILE A 701 -20.93 31.95 12.90
CA ILE A 701 -20.02 31.03 13.55
C ILE A 701 -18.59 31.53 13.33
N ALA A 702 -17.90 31.86 14.41
CA ALA A 702 -16.51 32.31 14.39
C ALA A 702 -15.61 31.22 14.99
N THR A 703 -14.55 30.87 14.30
CA THR A 703 -13.55 29.90 14.77
C THR A 703 -12.17 30.56 14.81
N TYR A 704 -11.46 30.38 15.91
CA TYR A 704 -10.10 30.82 16.10
C TYR A 704 -9.29 29.72 16.77
N GLY A 705 -8.10 29.43 16.29
CA GLY A 705 -7.25 28.40 16.87
C GLY A 705 -5.78 28.66 16.64
N GLU A 706 -4.98 28.28 17.64
CA GLU A 706 -3.52 28.32 17.60
C GLU A 706 -2.95 26.96 17.91
N ARG A 707 -1.89 26.63 17.18
CA ARG A 707 -1.15 25.38 17.37
C ARG A 707 0.35 25.66 17.28
N ASN A 708 1.10 25.04 18.17
CA ASN A 708 2.55 25.04 18.14
C ASN A 708 3.06 23.60 18.09
N ASP A 709 3.88 23.30 17.10
CA ASP A 709 4.53 22.02 16.92
C ASP A 709 6.03 22.15 17.11
N GLU A 710 6.59 21.22 17.86
CA GLU A 710 8.02 21.03 18.03
C GLU A 710 8.42 19.66 17.51
N ASN A 711 9.21 19.63 16.44
CA ASN A 711 9.69 18.42 15.81
C ASN A 711 11.18 18.24 16.11
N ARG A 712 11.53 17.15 16.76
CA ARG A 712 12.90 16.74 17.08
C ARG A 712 13.27 15.45 16.39
N ASN A 713 14.40 15.45 15.71
CA ASN A 713 14.89 14.28 14.98
C ASN A 713 16.29 13.87 15.45
N LYS A 714 16.53 12.57 15.48
CA LYS A 714 17.85 11.96 15.59
C LYS A 714 18.01 10.88 14.52
N SER A 715 19.23 10.69 14.05
CA SER A 715 19.59 9.59 13.15
C SER A 715 20.04 8.37 13.93
N GLN A 716 19.81 7.19 13.37
CA GLN A 716 20.41 5.94 13.84
C GLN A 716 21.93 5.99 13.65
N ARG A 717 22.67 5.18 14.38
CA ARG A 717 24.09 4.90 14.09
C ARG A 717 24.24 4.45 12.64
N GLY A 718 25.39 4.75 12.03
CA GLY A 718 25.67 4.41 10.65
C GLY A 718 25.54 2.92 10.36
N SER A 719 25.25 2.60 9.10
CA SER A 719 25.10 1.23 8.62
C SER A 719 26.35 0.39 8.94
N GLN A 720 26.13 -0.76 9.56
CA GLN A 720 27.15 -1.77 9.88
C GLN A 720 26.67 -3.13 9.38
N LEU A 721 27.61 -3.95 8.90
CA LEU A 721 27.33 -5.33 8.51
C LEU A 721 27.95 -6.27 9.54
N GLU A 722 27.36 -7.43 9.72
CA GLU A 722 27.91 -8.56 10.44
C GLU A 722 29.29 -8.96 9.86
N ALA A 723 30.07 -9.72 10.60
CA ALA A 723 31.36 -10.22 10.14
C ALA A 723 31.30 -11.04 8.85
N ASN A 724 30.16 -11.66 8.56
CA ASN A 724 29.89 -12.37 7.31
C ASN A 724 29.66 -11.45 6.10
N ALA A 725 29.49 -10.14 6.34
CA ALA A 725 29.20 -9.10 5.36
C ALA A 725 27.85 -9.24 4.59
N TRP A 726 26.94 -10.13 5.01
CA TRP A 726 25.65 -10.37 4.33
C TRP A 726 24.46 -9.75 5.04
N GLU A 727 24.46 -9.79 6.36
CA GLU A 727 23.39 -9.24 7.18
C GLU A 727 23.81 -7.93 7.84
N PHE A 728 22.84 -7.11 8.21
CA PHE A 728 23.10 -5.94 9.04
C PHE A 728 23.38 -6.36 10.48
N ASP A 729 24.40 -5.74 11.07
CA ASP A 729 24.64 -5.82 12.50
C ASP A 729 23.66 -4.87 13.22
N TYR A 730 22.47 -5.38 13.51
CA TYR A 730 21.42 -4.61 14.16
C TYR A 730 21.80 -4.17 15.56
N GLU A 731 22.67 -4.93 16.26
CA GLU A 731 23.13 -4.61 17.60
C GLU A 731 24.14 -3.44 17.57
N ALA A 732 25.10 -3.46 16.68
CA ALA A 732 26.04 -2.34 16.48
C ALA A 732 25.32 -1.07 15.96
N MET A 733 24.24 -1.23 15.21
CA MET A 733 23.42 -0.13 14.70
C MET A 733 22.42 0.38 15.73
N ASP A 734 22.17 -0.30 16.83
CA ASP A 734 21.23 0.16 17.84
C ASP A 734 21.72 1.46 18.51
N GLY A 735 20.76 2.37 18.72
CA GLY A 735 21.03 3.66 19.32
C GLY A 735 20.91 4.84 18.35
N TRP A 736 20.85 6.01 18.93
CA TRP A 736 20.63 7.28 18.24
C TRP A 736 21.82 8.20 18.44
N VAL A 737 22.30 8.82 17.35
CA VAL A 737 23.53 9.61 17.34
C VAL A 737 23.25 11.07 17.01
N GLY A 738 24.19 11.94 17.38
CA GLY A 738 24.14 13.37 17.16
C GLY A 738 23.21 14.10 18.13
N ASP A 739 23.17 15.42 18.00
CA ASP A 739 22.24 16.29 18.71
C ASP A 739 20.85 16.22 18.10
N TRP A 740 19.85 16.63 18.88
CA TRP A 740 18.51 16.76 18.37
C TRP A 740 18.44 17.87 17.30
N ALA A 741 18.11 17.49 16.07
CA ALA A 741 17.72 18.48 15.07
C ALA A 741 16.31 18.97 15.41
N LEU A 742 16.21 20.22 15.88
CA LEU A 742 14.97 20.85 16.31
C LEU A 742 14.39 21.72 15.20
N ARG A 743 13.10 21.57 14.94
CA ARG A 743 12.29 22.49 14.14
C ARG A 743 11.00 22.78 14.87
N SER A 744 10.60 24.03 14.95
CA SER A 744 9.32 24.45 15.52
C SER A 744 8.52 25.23 14.48
N GLY A 745 7.21 25.16 14.62
CA GLY A 745 6.29 25.90 13.77
C GLY A 745 5.03 26.26 14.52
N GLU A 746 4.51 27.44 14.23
CA GLU A 746 3.24 27.92 14.76
C GLU A 746 2.23 28.03 13.64
N THR A 747 0.99 27.65 13.92
CA THR A 747 -0.11 27.72 12.99
C THR A 747 -1.28 28.43 13.61
N LEU A 748 -1.79 29.41 12.88
CA LEU A 748 -2.97 30.20 13.23
C LEU A 748 -4.11 29.85 12.28
N THR A 749 -5.28 29.51 12.82
CA THR A 749 -6.50 29.27 12.04
C THR A 749 -7.57 30.27 12.42
N LYS A 750 -8.17 30.89 11.42
CA LYS A 750 -9.31 31.81 11.56
C LYS A 750 -10.38 31.43 10.54
N GLY A 751 -11.63 31.35 10.98
CA GLY A 751 -12.76 31.04 10.11
C GLY A 751 -14.02 31.77 10.55
N ILE A 752 -14.82 32.18 9.59
CA ILE A 752 -16.16 32.75 9.83
C ILE A 752 -17.13 32.10 8.85
N VAL A 753 -18.25 31.60 9.38
CA VAL A 753 -19.39 31.13 8.60
C VAL A 753 -20.59 32.03 8.91
N VAL A 754 -21.26 32.53 7.86
CA VAL A 754 -22.44 33.38 8.00
C VAL A 754 -23.62 32.69 7.32
N LYS A 755 -24.70 32.50 8.07
CA LYS A 755 -25.97 31.88 7.63
C LYS A 755 -27.10 32.88 7.67
N PRO A 756 -27.19 33.82 6.71
CA PRO A 756 -28.14 34.95 6.79
C PRO A 756 -29.59 34.49 6.72
N LEU A 757 -29.87 33.42 5.99
CA LEU A 757 -31.22 32.91 5.73
C LEU A 757 -31.58 31.72 6.63
N ARG A 758 -30.93 31.53 7.76
CA ARG A 758 -31.27 30.45 8.70
C ARG A 758 -32.69 30.67 9.23
N ASN A 759 -33.55 29.65 9.12
CA ASN A 759 -34.98 29.65 9.49
C ASN A 759 -35.88 30.46 8.53
N TRP A 760 -35.49 30.59 7.29
CA TRP A 760 -36.36 31.05 6.21
C TRP A 760 -36.93 29.87 5.43
#